data_69d3ebf495fb9db8be2ea97215c68906
#
_entry.id   69d3ebf495fb9db8be2ea97215c68906
#
_cell.length_a   1.000
_cell.length_b   1.000
_cell.length_c   1.000
_cell.angle_alpha   90.00
_cell.angle_beta   90.00
_cell.angle_gamma   90.00
#
_symmetry.space_group_name_H-M   'P 1'
#
loop_
_entity.id
_entity.type
_entity.pdbx_description
1 polymer ?
#
loop_
_entity_poly.entity_id
_entity_poly.type
_entity_poly.pdbx_seq_one_letter_code
_entity_poly.pdbx_strand_id
1 'polypeptide(L)'
;MDDIPQDEQHPIAHRLITRPIETEMKKSYIDYAMSVIIGRALPDVSDGLKPVHRRILFAMNEMGLSHTKATKKAARVVGEVLGKFHPHGDTAIYDTLVRMAQDFSLRYPLIEGQGNFGSVDGDLAAAMRYTECKLSSIAAEMLRDVDEETVDFVPNFDGTLKEPLVLPAKVPNLLVNGSQGIAVGMATNIPPHNLGEIVDAIAMMIDKQVQGNDADLRDLMEIVKGPDFPTGGVIYGALGIAEAYASGRGRIRVRARYSVEHDEDSGRAQMVITEIPYMVNKSRLLEEIAQLVKDKRIEGISDLRDESDKDGMRVIIELKKDAIEEVVLNQLFAHSQLQTTFSIINIALVNNQPRTLSLKEMLDYYIEHRFDVVKRRTEHRLREAEKRAHILAGLMIALDHLDEVIRLIRKAKTRDEARSSLMSKFLLSEEQTKAILEMQLQRLTGMEMQAVRDEADATKKLIEGFKSILKDEKKILGIIKSEGLELKEQFGDPRRTTVVANAVDMDIEDLIPIEDVVVMISNTGYIKRLPLDTYESQHRGGLGLVGMETKEEDYVVDLFVTCSHDYIMYITNKGRVYWLKAYRIPVGGRHAKGKPIVNLLEHLEDGEKVVNTIPVKVFDEDSYLVFATKKGTIKKTRLSAYSHVRQSGIIAIRLDDGDEIIDTAMTDGAKEIILATRKGLAARFLETDVRPTGRATYGVRGVRLVKGDSVVSMAVV
;
A
#
# COMPACT_ATOMS: atom_id res chain seq x y z
N MET A 1 -3.87 -87.30 1.79
CA MET A 1 -4.57 -86.52 0.79
C MET A 1 -5.32 -85.47 1.58
N ASP A 2 -4.78 -84.48 1.62
CA ASP A 2 -4.53 -83.30 2.46
C ASP A 2 -5.63 -82.26 2.24
N ASP A 3 -6.33 -81.97 3.33
CA ASP A 3 -7.29 -80.85 3.37
C ASP A 3 -6.49 -79.55 3.50
N ILE A 4 -6.62 -78.65 2.53
CA ILE A 4 -6.17 -77.31 2.56
C ILE A 4 -7.26 -76.48 3.25
N PRO A 5 -6.93 -75.69 4.29
CA PRO A 5 -7.92 -74.82 4.96
C PRO A 5 -8.36 -73.69 4.00
N GLN A 6 -9.68 -73.51 3.91
CA GLN A 6 -10.28 -72.41 3.22
C GLN A 6 -9.90 -71.09 3.92
N ASP A 7 -9.27 -70.20 3.17
CA ASP A 7 -8.95 -68.83 3.52
C ASP A 7 -10.20 -68.09 4.04
N GLU A 8 -10.10 -67.59 5.26
CA GLU A 8 -11.05 -66.60 5.80
C GLU A 8 -10.97 -65.34 4.95
N GLN A 9 -11.93 -65.19 4.02
CA GLN A 9 -12.13 -63.93 3.30
C GLN A 9 -12.53 -62.88 4.32
N HIS A 10 -11.59 -62.00 4.67
CA HIS A 10 -11.90 -60.73 5.34
C HIS A 10 -12.92 -59.97 4.50
N PRO A 11 -14.02 -59.45 5.06
CA PRO A 11 -14.99 -58.69 4.32
C PRO A 11 -14.41 -57.34 3.92
N ILE A 12 -13.77 -57.28 2.77
CA ILE A 12 -13.42 -56.03 2.12
C ILE A 12 -14.74 -55.30 1.82
N ALA A 13 -14.83 -54.10 2.31
CA ALA A 13 -15.94 -53.15 2.25
C ALA A 13 -16.98 -53.40 1.14
N HIS A 14 -18.14 -53.93 1.53
CA HIS A 14 -19.25 -54.28 0.62
C HIS A 14 -20.05 -53.07 0.10
N ARG A 15 -19.52 -51.83 0.18
CA ARG A 15 -20.23 -50.64 -0.30
C ARG A 15 -19.34 -49.75 -1.15
N LEU A 16 -19.21 -50.06 -2.42
CA LEU A 16 -18.71 -49.12 -3.42
C LEU A 16 -19.76 -47.99 -3.58
N ILE A 17 -19.40 -46.80 -3.07
CA ILE A 17 -20.16 -45.60 -3.30
C ILE A 17 -19.53 -44.88 -4.50
N THR A 18 -20.20 -44.93 -5.64
CA THR A 18 -19.81 -44.15 -6.82
C THR A 18 -20.14 -42.68 -6.57
N ARG A 19 -19.10 -41.81 -6.55
CA ARG A 19 -19.26 -40.37 -6.52
C ARG A 19 -18.73 -39.76 -7.83
N PRO A 20 -19.51 -38.88 -8.50
CA PRO A 20 -18.99 -38.11 -9.62
C PRO A 20 -17.79 -37.29 -9.18
N ILE A 21 -16.72 -37.26 -9.97
CA ILE A 21 -15.47 -36.57 -9.66
C ILE A 21 -15.69 -35.05 -9.45
N GLU A 22 -16.66 -34.46 -10.19
CA GLU A 22 -17.03 -33.04 -10.04
C GLU A 22 -17.60 -32.76 -8.66
N THR A 23 -18.39 -33.67 -8.11
CA THR A 23 -19.00 -33.50 -6.77
C THR A 23 -17.95 -33.64 -5.68
N GLU A 24 -17.01 -34.58 -5.81
CA GLU A 24 -15.92 -34.78 -4.86
C GLU A 24 -14.94 -33.62 -4.92
N MET A 25 -14.57 -33.17 -6.12
CA MET A 25 -13.68 -31.98 -6.27
C MET A 25 -14.32 -30.73 -5.71
N LYS A 26 -15.61 -30.47 -5.99
CA LYS A 26 -16.30 -29.29 -5.40
C LYS A 26 -16.28 -29.32 -3.89
N LYS A 27 -16.61 -30.45 -3.28
CA LYS A 27 -16.63 -30.59 -1.83
C LYS A 27 -15.22 -30.39 -1.23
N SER A 28 -14.23 -31.13 -1.74
CA SER A 28 -12.87 -31.07 -1.25
C SER A 28 -12.23 -29.67 -1.44
N TYR A 29 -12.56 -28.99 -2.58
CA TYR A 29 -12.08 -27.64 -2.84
C TYR A 29 -12.74 -26.60 -1.91
N ILE A 30 -14.04 -26.74 -1.63
CA ILE A 30 -14.74 -25.87 -0.69
C ILE A 30 -14.18 -26.06 0.73
N ASP A 31 -14.01 -27.30 1.18
CA ASP A 31 -13.45 -27.58 2.50
C ASP A 31 -12.02 -27.04 2.65
N TYR A 32 -11.19 -27.21 1.60
CA TYR A 32 -9.85 -26.62 1.56
C TYR A 32 -9.89 -25.09 1.56
N ALA A 33 -10.73 -24.49 0.70
CA ALA A 33 -10.87 -23.03 0.62
C ALA A 33 -11.31 -22.43 1.96
N MET A 34 -12.30 -23.02 2.63
CA MET A 34 -12.74 -22.59 3.95
C MET A 34 -11.64 -22.70 4.99
N SER A 35 -10.90 -23.83 5.00
CA SER A 35 -9.77 -24.01 5.90
C SER A 35 -8.68 -22.95 5.71
N VAL A 36 -8.37 -22.59 4.44
CA VAL A 36 -7.36 -21.57 4.13
C VAL A 36 -7.87 -20.17 4.48
N ILE A 37 -9.14 -19.86 4.19
CA ILE A 37 -9.74 -18.53 4.46
C ILE A 37 -9.81 -18.29 5.97
N ILE A 38 -10.45 -19.20 6.72
CA ILE A 38 -10.74 -19.00 8.15
C ILE A 38 -9.53 -19.39 9.01
N GLY A 39 -8.86 -20.51 8.69
CA GLY A 39 -7.82 -21.11 9.53
C GLY A 39 -6.38 -20.70 9.24
N ARG A 40 -6.10 -19.86 8.22
CA ARG A 40 -4.71 -19.59 7.82
C ARG A 40 -4.42 -18.18 7.36
N ALA A 41 -5.12 -17.69 6.31
CA ALA A 41 -4.65 -16.55 5.52
C ALA A 41 -5.17 -15.20 6.00
N LEU A 42 -6.41 -15.14 6.51
CA LEU A 42 -7.06 -13.89 6.88
C LEU A 42 -6.95 -13.63 8.38
N PRO A 43 -6.76 -12.34 8.79
CA PRO A 43 -6.79 -11.94 10.18
C PRO A 43 -8.24 -11.85 10.69
N ASP A 44 -8.45 -12.05 11.98
CA ASP A 44 -9.71 -11.70 12.65
C ASP A 44 -9.77 -10.17 12.87
N VAL A 45 -10.94 -9.58 12.72
CA VAL A 45 -11.13 -8.13 12.90
C VAL A 45 -10.93 -7.70 14.35
N SER A 46 -11.22 -8.58 15.31
CA SER A 46 -11.19 -8.29 16.74
C SER A 46 -9.77 -8.09 17.28
N ASP A 47 -8.84 -8.98 16.94
CA ASP A 47 -7.46 -8.95 17.45
C ASP A 47 -6.40 -8.70 16.34
N GLY A 48 -6.82 -8.66 15.07
CA GLY A 48 -5.94 -8.43 13.94
C GLY A 48 -4.93 -9.55 13.67
N LEU A 49 -5.12 -10.71 14.24
CA LEU A 49 -4.18 -11.82 14.18
C LEU A 49 -4.70 -12.97 13.30
N LYS A 50 -3.78 -13.60 12.60
CA LYS A 50 -4.03 -14.92 12.00
C LYS A 50 -3.87 -16.00 13.08
N PRO A 51 -4.45 -17.20 12.91
CA PRO A 51 -4.36 -18.25 13.92
C PRO A 51 -2.93 -18.58 14.36
N VAL A 52 -1.97 -18.61 13.44
CA VAL A 52 -0.56 -18.90 13.79
C VAL A 52 0.05 -17.81 14.69
N HIS A 53 -0.21 -16.52 14.42
CA HIS A 53 0.27 -15.41 15.26
C HIS A 53 -0.31 -15.52 16.67
N ARG A 54 -1.62 -15.73 16.78
CA ARG A 54 -2.34 -15.87 18.05
C ARG A 54 -1.79 -17.03 18.88
N ARG A 55 -1.58 -18.17 18.25
CA ARG A 55 -1.02 -19.37 18.90
C ARG A 55 0.40 -19.18 19.40
N ILE A 56 1.25 -18.46 18.65
CA ILE A 56 2.61 -18.12 19.07
C ILE A 56 2.57 -17.23 20.32
N LEU A 57 1.80 -16.14 20.28
CA LEU A 57 1.71 -15.21 21.42
C LEU A 57 1.13 -15.89 22.65
N PHE A 58 0.07 -16.70 22.49
CA PHE A 58 -0.54 -17.44 23.59
C PHE A 58 0.41 -18.48 24.18
N ALA A 59 1.10 -19.27 23.35
CA ALA A 59 2.09 -20.24 23.84
C ALA A 59 3.24 -19.55 24.59
N MET A 60 3.72 -18.41 24.10
CA MET A 60 4.76 -17.64 24.80
C MET A 60 4.27 -17.11 26.14
N ASN A 61 3.01 -16.75 26.28
CA ASN A 61 2.38 -16.35 27.53
C ASN A 61 2.32 -17.54 28.51
N GLU A 62 1.82 -18.70 28.06
CA GLU A 62 1.80 -19.94 28.85
C GLU A 62 3.21 -20.36 29.36
N MET A 63 4.22 -20.16 28.51
CA MET A 63 5.61 -20.39 28.89
C MET A 63 6.15 -19.33 29.87
N GLY A 64 5.39 -18.29 30.17
CA GLY A 64 5.76 -17.17 31.02
C GLY A 64 6.89 -16.32 30.46
N LEU A 65 7.00 -16.17 29.12
CA LEU A 65 8.02 -15.38 28.43
C LEU A 65 7.63 -13.91 28.32
N SER A 66 7.31 -13.27 29.44
CA SER A 66 6.98 -11.85 29.48
C SER A 66 8.20 -10.96 29.14
N HIS A 67 7.94 -9.71 28.76
CA HIS A 67 8.96 -8.70 28.41
C HIS A 67 9.98 -8.45 29.55
N THR A 68 9.59 -8.67 30.81
CA THR A 68 10.45 -8.48 31.99
C THR A 68 11.37 -9.66 32.27
N LYS A 69 11.17 -10.81 31.61
CA LYS A 69 11.95 -12.02 31.84
C LYS A 69 13.05 -12.21 30.80
N ALA A 70 13.98 -13.11 31.10
CA ALA A 70 15.06 -13.48 30.18
C ALA A 70 14.50 -14.16 28.92
N THR A 71 15.18 -13.97 27.80
CA THR A 71 14.92 -14.64 26.52
C THR A 71 15.06 -16.16 26.60
N LYS A 72 14.41 -16.84 25.69
CA LYS A 72 14.55 -18.31 25.51
C LYS A 72 14.83 -18.59 24.02
N LYS A 73 15.49 -19.73 23.76
CA LYS A 73 15.73 -20.18 22.38
C LYS A 73 14.43 -20.26 21.61
N ALA A 74 14.41 -19.68 20.39
CA ALA A 74 13.25 -19.69 19.50
C ALA A 74 12.77 -21.13 19.20
N ALA A 75 13.70 -22.09 19.08
CA ALA A 75 13.38 -23.50 18.90
C ALA A 75 12.46 -24.06 20.00
N ARG A 76 12.56 -23.57 21.24
CA ARG A 76 11.70 -24.00 22.34
C ARG A 76 10.27 -23.48 22.15
N VAL A 77 10.12 -22.23 21.72
CA VAL A 77 8.80 -21.65 21.41
C VAL A 77 8.16 -22.37 20.23
N VAL A 78 8.93 -22.60 19.16
CA VAL A 78 8.44 -23.33 17.96
C VAL A 78 7.98 -24.74 18.35
N GLY A 79 8.76 -25.45 19.16
CA GLY A 79 8.38 -26.79 19.63
C GLY A 79 7.11 -26.82 20.49
N GLU A 80 6.93 -25.84 21.37
CA GLU A 80 5.73 -25.69 22.21
C GLU A 80 4.48 -25.39 21.34
N VAL A 81 4.59 -24.48 20.38
CA VAL A 81 3.50 -24.13 19.46
C VAL A 81 3.12 -25.32 18.57
N LEU A 82 4.13 -26.01 18.01
CA LEU A 82 3.94 -27.17 17.14
C LEU A 82 3.24 -28.33 17.88
N GLY A 83 3.73 -28.62 19.09
CA GLY A 83 3.25 -29.76 19.88
C GLY A 83 1.87 -29.57 20.49
N LYS A 84 1.47 -28.31 20.80
CA LYS A 84 0.24 -28.03 21.54
C LYS A 84 -0.88 -27.38 20.75
N PHE A 85 -0.56 -26.51 19.78
CA PHE A 85 -1.56 -25.63 19.19
C PHE A 85 -1.59 -25.62 17.65
N HIS A 86 -0.45 -25.81 16.97
CA HIS A 86 -0.38 -25.59 15.53
C HIS A 86 0.28 -26.77 14.79
N PRO A 87 -0.49 -27.79 14.35
CA PRO A 87 0.01 -29.04 13.77
C PRO A 87 0.45 -28.86 12.30
N HIS A 88 1.38 -27.93 12.05
CA HIS A 88 1.94 -27.63 10.72
C HIS A 88 3.48 -27.57 10.81
N GLY A 89 4.15 -27.32 9.67
CA GLY A 89 5.62 -27.31 9.64
C GLY A 89 6.25 -26.28 10.59
N ASP A 90 7.34 -26.66 11.23
CA ASP A 90 8.12 -25.83 12.15
C ASP A 90 8.69 -24.57 11.47
N THR A 91 9.08 -24.66 10.20
CA THR A 91 9.55 -23.54 9.40
C THR A 91 8.50 -22.43 9.31
N ALA A 92 7.23 -22.76 9.06
CA ALA A 92 6.16 -21.76 8.97
C ALA A 92 5.93 -21.03 10.30
N ILE A 93 6.04 -21.73 11.42
CA ILE A 93 5.94 -21.16 12.77
C ILE A 93 7.13 -20.25 13.02
N TYR A 94 8.36 -20.71 12.70
CA TYR A 94 9.57 -19.92 12.92
C TYR A 94 9.60 -18.65 12.05
N ASP A 95 9.28 -18.75 10.76
CA ASP A 95 9.24 -17.59 9.85
C ASP A 95 8.21 -16.54 10.33
N THR A 96 7.07 -17.00 10.85
CA THR A 96 6.07 -16.12 11.45
C THR A 96 6.60 -15.43 12.71
N LEU A 97 7.27 -16.18 13.60
CA LEU A 97 7.90 -15.65 14.80
C LEU A 97 8.97 -14.61 14.43
N VAL A 98 9.82 -14.92 13.45
CA VAL A 98 10.84 -14.00 12.93
C VAL A 98 10.21 -12.71 12.44
N ARG A 99 9.16 -12.79 11.61
CA ARG A 99 8.49 -11.62 11.09
C ARG A 99 7.88 -10.73 12.18
N MET A 100 7.35 -11.33 13.27
CA MET A 100 6.84 -10.58 14.42
C MET A 100 7.92 -9.87 15.25
N ALA A 101 9.19 -10.22 15.05
CA ALA A 101 10.33 -9.58 15.72
C ALA A 101 11.04 -8.52 14.84
N GLN A 102 10.72 -8.45 13.53
CA GLN A 102 11.37 -7.52 12.60
C GLN A 102 10.72 -6.13 12.66
N ASP A 103 11.50 -5.12 12.98
CA ASP A 103 11.08 -3.71 13.09
C ASP A 103 10.85 -3.03 11.72
N PHE A 104 11.38 -3.64 10.63
CA PHE A 104 11.12 -3.24 9.25
C PHE A 104 9.91 -3.96 8.63
N SER A 105 9.37 -4.99 9.28
CA SER A 105 8.18 -5.74 8.83
C SER A 105 6.92 -5.33 9.58
N LEU A 106 7.02 -5.11 10.90
CA LEU A 106 5.93 -4.68 11.77
C LEU A 106 6.19 -3.27 12.30
N ARG A 107 5.17 -2.42 12.24
CA ARG A 107 5.27 -1.06 12.76
C ARG A 107 5.47 -1.02 14.28
N TYR A 108 4.86 -1.99 14.98
CA TYR A 108 4.99 -2.26 16.42
C TYR A 108 5.28 -3.75 16.63
N PRO A 109 6.55 -4.15 16.71
CA PRO A 109 6.94 -5.55 16.87
C PRO A 109 6.33 -6.19 18.13
N LEU A 110 5.79 -7.40 17.97
CA LEU A 110 5.15 -8.15 19.06
C LEU A 110 6.12 -9.08 19.80
N ILE A 111 7.29 -9.32 19.22
CA ILE A 111 8.35 -10.17 19.78
C ILE A 111 9.63 -9.36 19.84
N GLU A 112 10.34 -9.48 20.95
CA GLU A 112 11.72 -9.03 21.08
C GLU A 112 12.66 -10.19 20.78
N GLY A 113 13.48 -10.02 19.72
CA GLY A 113 14.46 -11.00 19.27
C GLY A 113 15.87 -10.67 19.74
N GLN A 114 16.66 -11.70 20.05
CA GLN A 114 18.10 -11.60 20.29
C GLN A 114 18.83 -12.52 19.33
N GLY A 115 19.78 -11.97 18.56
CA GLY A 115 20.48 -12.65 17.46
C GLY A 115 20.09 -12.08 16.10
N ASN A 116 20.39 -12.83 15.04
CA ASN A 116 20.06 -12.41 13.68
C ASN A 116 18.63 -12.85 13.30
N PHE A 117 17.73 -11.89 13.17
CA PHE A 117 16.35 -12.06 12.70
C PHE A 117 16.14 -11.58 11.26
N GLY A 118 17.20 -11.51 10.46
CA GLY A 118 17.15 -10.99 9.09
C GLY A 118 17.40 -9.48 9.02
N SER A 119 17.47 -8.96 7.81
CA SER A 119 17.71 -7.54 7.55
C SER A 119 16.85 -7.01 6.39
N VAL A 120 16.83 -5.70 6.20
CA VAL A 120 16.22 -5.04 5.04
C VAL A 120 16.92 -5.41 3.72
N ASP A 121 18.17 -5.90 3.80
CA ASP A 121 18.93 -6.42 2.67
C ASP A 121 18.46 -7.79 2.17
N GLY A 122 17.51 -8.40 2.92
CA GLY A 122 16.96 -9.71 2.58
C GLY A 122 17.75 -10.87 3.14
N ASP A 123 18.65 -10.62 4.08
CA ASP A 123 19.31 -11.71 4.82
C ASP A 123 18.26 -12.54 5.55
N LEU A 124 18.45 -13.84 5.50
CA LEU A 124 17.60 -14.78 6.24
C LEU A 124 17.95 -14.75 7.73
N ALA A 125 16.92 -14.98 8.55
CA ALA A 125 17.17 -15.18 9.97
C ALA A 125 18.08 -16.40 10.22
N ALA A 126 18.90 -16.33 11.27
CA ALA A 126 19.67 -17.47 11.70
C ALA A 126 18.74 -18.62 12.15
N ALA A 127 19.20 -19.87 12.07
CA ALA A 127 18.41 -21.02 12.47
C ALA A 127 17.90 -20.89 13.93
N MET A 128 16.68 -21.35 14.21
CA MET A 128 15.97 -21.19 15.50
C MET A 128 16.73 -21.67 16.74
N ARG A 129 17.75 -22.53 16.56
CA ARG A 129 18.63 -22.97 17.64
C ARG A 129 19.63 -21.92 18.13
N TYR A 130 19.87 -20.88 17.29
CA TYR A 130 20.81 -19.78 17.62
C TYR A 130 20.06 -18.54 18.14
N THR A 131 18.87 -18.26 17.62
CA THR A 131 18.08 -17.09 18.00
C THR A 131 17.36 -17.29 19.34
N GLU A 132 17.13 -16.19 20.05
CA GLU A 132 16.36 -16.17 21.29
C GLU A 132 15.25 -15.13 21.18
N CYS A 133 14.16 -15.34 21.89
CA CYS A 133 13.01 -14.42 21.85
C CYS A 133 12.25 -14.38 23.18
N LYS A 134 11.48 -13.32 23.35
CA LYS A 134 10.47 -13.10 24.40
C LYS A 134 9.37 -12.20 23.85
N LEU A 135 8.25 -12.09 24.57
CA LEU A 135 7.19 -11.12 24.23
C LEU A 135 7.71 -9.69 24.40
N SER A 136 7.33 -8.80 23.50
CA SER A 136 7.53 -7.36 23.66
C SER A 136 6.55 -6.78 24.69
N SER A 137 6.80 -5.57 25.16
CA SER A 137 5.91 -4.89 26.10
C SER A 137 4.53 -4.63 25.53
N ILE A 138 4.43 -4.28 24.24
CA ILE A 138 3.16 -4.08 23.56
C ILE A 138 2.37 -5.39 23.36
N ALA A 139 3.05 -6.51 23.16
CA ALA A 139 2.42 -7.83 23.07
C ALA A 139 1.79 -8.27 24.42
N ALA A 140 2.33 -7.81 25.55
CA ALA A 140 1.71 -8.05 26.84
C ALA A 140 0.31 -7.40 26.94
N GLU A 141 0.11 -6.24 26.29
CA GLU A 141 -1.20 -5.58 26.23
C GLU A 141 -2.19 -6.28 25.28
N MET A 142 -1.72 -7.10 24.33
CA MET A 142 -2.57 -7.99 23.53
C MET A 142 -3.14 -9.16 24.32
N LEU A 143 -2.37 -9.65 25.30
CA LEU A 143 -2.68 -10.83 26.12
C LEU A 143 -3.26 -10.48 27.49
N ARG A 144 -3.28 -9.19 27.82
CA ARG A 144 -3.74 -8.72 29.13
C ARG A 144 -5.16 -9.16 29.41
N ASP A 145 -5.40 -9.61 30.63
CA ASP A 145 -6.70 -10.09 31.11
C ASP A 145 -7.23 -11.38 30.41
N VAL A 146 -6.38 -12.14 29.69
CA VAL A 146 -6.78 -13.38 29.00
C VAL A 146 -7.29 -14.46 29.98
N ASP A 147 -6.77 -14.47 31.20
CA ASP A 147 -7.13 -15.41 32.27
C ASP A 147 -8.42 -14.99 33.02
N GLU A 148 -9.02 -13.83 32.69
CA GLU A 148 -10.20 -13.29 33.34
C GLU A 148 -11.51 -13.58 32.57
N GLU A 149 -11.58 -14.68 31.84
CA GLU A 149 -12.75 -15.11 31.04
C GLU A 149 -13.24 -14.07 30.02
N THR A 150 -12.34 -13.22 29.56
CA THR A 150 -12.63 -12.09 28.64
C THR A 150 -12.96 -12.52 27.23
N VAL A 151 -12.47 -13.68 26.81
CA VAL A 151 -12.64 -14.27 25.48
C VAL A 151 -13.03 -15.73 25.57
N ASP A 152 -13.57 -16.28 24.48
CA ASP A 152 -13.97 -17.68 24.42
C ASP A 152 -12.74 -18.56 24.11
N PHE A 153 -12.71 -19.72 24.74
CA PHE A 153 -11.70 -20.76 24.52
C PHE A 153 -12.31 -21.95 23.81
N VAL A 154 -11.61 -22.45 22.82
CA VAL A 154 -11.97 -23.65 22.06
C VAL A 154 -10.94 -24.76 22.27
N PRO A 155 -11.32 -26.05 22.10
CA PRO A 155 -10.36 -27.12 22.11
C PRO A 155 -9.30 -26.92 21.03
N ASN A 156 -8.04 -27.27 21.34
CA ASN A 156 -6.97 -27.35 20.36
C ASN A 156 -7.20 -28.49 19.35
N PHE A 157 -6.28 -28.73 18.43
CA PHE A 157 -6.42 -29.71 17.34
C PHE A 157 -6.62 -31.17 17.81
N ASP A 158 -6.12 -31.55 18.99
CA ASP A 158 -6.26 -32.90 19.55
C ASP A 158 -7.27 -32.98 20.72
N GLY A 159 -7.89 -31.86 21.09
CA GLY A 159 -8.89 -31.78 22.16
C GLY A 159 -8.33 -31.89 23.58
N THR A 160 -7.01 -31.96 23.77
CA THR A 160 -6.38 -32.12 25.08
C THR A 160 -6.22 -30.81 25.85
N LEU A 161 -6.08 -29.71 25.13
CA LEU A 161 -5.90 -28.36 25.66
C LEU A 161 -6.94 -27.40 25.10
N LYS A 162 -6.97 -26.19 25.64
CA LYS A 162 -7.80 -25.11 25.13
C LYS A 162 -6.94 -23.97 24.61
N GLU A 163 -7.36 -23.33 23.53
CA GLU A 163 -6.74 -22.13 22.98
C GLU A 163 -7.78 -21.02 22.85
N PRO A 164 -7.41 -19.73 22.97
CA PRO A 164 -8.35 -18.63 22.82
C PRO A 164 -8.76 -18.48 21.35
N LEU A 165 -10.06 -18.25 21.10
CA LEU A 165 -10.59 -18.01 19.76
C LEU A 165 -10.06 -16.70 19.19
N VAL A 166 -10.01 -15.65 20.02
CA VAL A 166 -9.38 -14.34 19.78
C VAL A 166 -8.67 -13.90 21.05
N LEU A 167 -7.74 -12.95 20.95
CA LEU A 167 -7.11 -12.36 22.14
C LEU A 167 -7.93 -11.15 22.65
N PRO A 168 -7.81 -10.80 23.95
CA PRO A 168 -8.45 -9.57 24.48
C PRO A 168 -8.03 -8.29 23.78
N ALA A 169 -6.82 -8.25 23.23
CA ALA A 169 -6.28 -7.26 22.31
C ALA A 169 -6.59 -5.79 22.69
N LYS A 170 -5.95 -5.28 23.75
CA LYS A 170 -6.05 -3.86 24.11
C LYS A 170 -5.46 -2.95 23.02
N VAL A 171 -4.51 -3.46 22.21
CA VAL A 171 -3.92 -2.78 21.07
C VAL A 171 -4.80 -3.00 19.82
N PRO A 172 -5.15 -1.97 19.03
CA PRO A 172 -5.88 -2.12 17.76
C PRO A 172 -4.97 -2.68 16.65
N ASN A 173 -4.49 -3.92 16.85
CA ASN A 173 -3.40 -4.52 16.11
C ASN A 173 -3.67 -4.65 14.60
N LEU A 174 -4.93 -4.89 14.18
CA LEU A 174 -5.29 -4.97 12.78
C LEU A 174 -4.88 -3.71 12.00
N LEU A 175 -5.09 -2.54 12.60
CA LEU A 175 -4.79 -1.26 11.99
C LEU A 175 -3.33 -0.84 12.22
N VAL A 176 -2.78 -1.00 13.43
CA VAL A 176 -1.43 -0.50 13.73
C VAL A 176 -0.32 -1.32 13.09
N ASN A 177 -0.48 -2.63 12.95
CA ASN A 177 0.50 -3.52 12.30
C ASN A 177 0.08 -3.95 10.90
N GLY A 178 -1.21 -3.81 10.56
CA GLY A 178 -1.74 -4.31 9.30
C GLY A 178 -1.72 -5.83 9.19
N SER A 179 -2.07 -6.35 8.02
CA SER A 179 -1.99 -7.77 7.72
C SER A 179 -1.93 -8.00 6.22
N GLN A 180 -1.12 -8.96 5.79
CA GLN A 180 -1.04 -9.39 4.39
C GLN A 180 -1.28 -10.89 4.30
N GLY A 181 -2.12 -11.34 3.38
CA GLY A 181 -2.41 -12.77 3.20
C GLY A 181 -3.07 -13.08 1.87
N ILE A 182 -2.76 -14.25 1.34
CA ILE A 182 -3.34 -14.78 0.11
C ILE A 182 -4.15 -16.00 0.47
N ALA A 183 -5.47 -15.91 0.27
CA ALA A 183 -6.42 -17.02 0.47
C ALA A 183 -6.91 -17.55 -0.89
N VAL A 184 -7.82 -18.50 -0.85
CA VAL A 184 -8.45 -19.02 -2.08
C VAL A 184 -9.52 -18.04 -2.55
N GLY A 185 -9.34 -17.50 -3.76
CA GLY A 185 -10.27 -16.56 -4.38
C GLY A 185 -10.26 -15.14 -3.83
N MET A 186 -9.43 -14.83 -2.81
CA MET A 186 -9.30 -13.50 -2.22
C MET A 186 -7.93 -13.29 -1.59
N ALA A 187 -7.57 -12.00 -1.40
CA ALA A 187 -6.35 -11.61 -0.71
C ALA A 187 -6.64 -10.43 0.20
N THR A 188 -5.91 -10.33 1.29
CA THR A 188 -5.91 -9.17 2.17
C THR A 188 -4.56 -8.47 2.15
N ASN A 189 -4.56 -7.14 2.19
CA ASN A 189 -3.36 -6.32 2.26
C ASN A 189 -3.69 -5.02 3.00
N ILE A 190 -3.75 -5.11 4.32
CA ILE A 190 -4.10 -4.00 5.22
C ILE A 190 -2.79 -3.32 5.62
N PRO A 191 -2.63 -2.02 5.33
CA PRO A 191 -1.42 -1.30 5.69
C PRO A 191 -1.35 -1.00 7.19
N PRO A 192 -0.15 -0.87 7.76
CA PRO A 192 0.05 -0.39 9.12
C PRO A 192 -0.26 1.10 9.26
N HIS A 193 -0.60 1.54 10.50
CA HIS A 193 -0.93 2.92 10.84
C HIS A 193 -0.24 3.35 12.14
N ASN A 194 -0.16 4.65 12.36
CA ASN A 194 0.36 5.21 13.60
C ASN A 194 -0.58 4.95 14.77
N LEU A 195 -0.05 4.41 15.89
CA LEU A 195 -0.85 4.07 17.07
C LEU A 195 -1.56 5.30 17.66
N GLY A 196 -0.86 6.43 17.73
CA GLY A 196 -1.43 7.66 18.27
C GLY A 196 -2.64 8.14 17.48
N GLU A 197 -2.55 8.13 16.14
CA GLU A 197 -3.65 8.53 15.26
C GLU A 197 -4.86 7.58 15.39
N ILE A 198 -4.62 6.27 15.46
CA ILE A 198 -5.70 5.28 15.61
C ILE A 198 -6.38 5.40 16.97
N VAL A 199 -5.62 5.59 18.05
CA VAL A 199 -6.18 5.80 19.39
C VAL A 199 -6.99 7.10 19.47
N ASP A 200 -6.49 8.19 18.88
CA ASP A 200 -7.23 9.45 18.83
C ASP A 200 -8.55 9.33 18.04
N ALA A 201 -8.53 8.56 16.94
CA ALA A 201 -9.74 8.27 16.16
C ALA A 201 -10.75 7.45 16.97
N ILE A 202 -10.29 6.41 17.70
CA ILE A 202 -11.14 5.62 18.61
C ILE A 202 -11.72 6.52 19.71
N ALA A 203 -10.92 7.38 20.33
CA ALA A 203 -11.37 8.29 21.38
C ALA A 203 -12.43 9.28 20.85
N MET A 204 -12.25 9.82 19.67
CA MET A 204 -13.22 10.71 19.01
C MET A 204 -14.53 9.97 18.68
N MET A 205 -14.47 8.75 18.17
CA MET A 205 -15.65 7.92 17.87
C MET A 205 -16.44 7.64 19.15
N ILE A 206 -15.78 7.27 20.24
CA ILE A 206 -16.42 7.05 21.55
C ILE A 206 -17.08 8.34 22.04
N ASP A 207 -16.42 9.50 21.95
CA ASP A 207 -17.01 10.77 22.38
C ASP A 207 -18.28 11.11 21.60
N LYS A 208 -18.27 10.91 20.28
CA LYS A 208 -19.45 11.11 19.43
C LYS A 208 -20.58 10.14 19.79
N GLN A 209 -20.26 8.86 19.98
CA GLN A 209 -21.23 7.83 20.35
C GLN A 209 -21.90 8.13 21.72
N VAL A 210 -21.12 8.59 22.71
CA VAL A 210 -21.66 9.01 24.03
C VAL A 210 -22.59 10.21 23.91
N GLN A 211 -22.37 11.11 22.93
CA GLN A 211 -23.23 12.26 22.62
C GLN A 211 -24.43 11.89 21.74
N GLY A 212 -24.53 10.65 21.25
CA GLY A 212 -25.60 10.20 20.35
C GLY A 212 -25.38 10.57 18.88
N ASN A 213 -24.16 10.95 18.50
CA ASN A 213 -23.75 11.28 17.15
C ASN A 213 -22.91 10.14 16.56
N ASP A 214 -22.84 10.06 15.23
CA ASP A 214 -21.99 9.12 14.52
C ASP A 214 -20.79 9.86 13.90
N ALA A 215 -19.62 9.18 13.81
CA ALA A 215 -18.44 9.71 13.14
C ALA A 215 -18.55 9.46 11.64
N ASP A 216 -18.23 10.45 10.82
CA ASP A 216 -18.13 10.30 9.38
C ASP A 216 -16.68 10.06 8.92
N LEU A 217 -16.51 9.75 7.63
CA LEU A 217 -15.20 9.50 7.06
C LEU A 217 -14.27 10.74 7.13
N ARG A 218 -14.82 11.94 7.05
CA ARG A 218 -14.03 13.18 7.08
C ARG A 218 -13.42 13.40 8.45
N ASP A 219 -14.22 13.21 9.50
CA ASP A 219 -13.75 13.27 10.88
C ASP A 219 -12.55 12.33 11.11
N LEU A 220 -12.66 11.08 10.58
CA LEU A 220 -11.61 10.08 10.71
C LEU A 220 -10.34 10.47 9.94
N MET A 221 -10.49 11.02 8.73
CA MET A 221 -9.35 11.45 7.90
C MET A 221 -8.65 12.72 8.41
N GLU A 222 -9.34 13.53 9.22
CA GLU A 222 -8.70 14.65 9.92
C GLU A 222 -7.69 14.17 10.97
N ILE A 223 -7.89 12.98 11.54
CA ILE A 223 -7.03 12.39 12.57
C ILE A 223 -6.06 11.39 11.92
N VAL A 224 -6.58 10.38 11.21
CA VAL A 224 -5.81 9.33 10.54
C VAL A 224 -5.39 9.81 9.16
N LYS A 225 -4.15 10.31 9.05
CA LYS A 225 -3.65 10.93 7.80
C LYS A 225 -3.41 9.93 6.68
N GLY A 226 -3.22 8.67 7.01
CA GLY A 226 -2.91 7.61 6.06
C GLY A 226 -2.09 6.48 6.68
N PRO A 227 -1.70 5.47 5.90
CA PRO A 227 -0.78 4.43 6.34
C PRO A 227 0.53 5.00 6.90
N ASP A 228 1.13 4.29 7.86
CA ASP A 228 2.41 4.64 8.48
C ASP A 228 3.33 3.42 8.47
N PHE A 229 4.17 3.34 7.46
CA PHE A 229 5.02 2.17 7.22
C PHE A 229 6.23 2.16 8.16
N PRO A 230 6.67 0.98 8.63
CA PRO A 230 7.85 0.85 9.50
C PRO A 230 9.14 1.38 8.85
N THR A 231 9.28 1.26 7.54
CA THR A 231 10.42 1.74 6.76
C THR A 231 10.32 3.22 6.33
N GLY A 232 9.29 3.94 6.77
CA GLY A 232 9.06 5.34 6.41
C GLY A 232 8.59 5.53 4.96
N GLY A 233 9.30 6.35 4.20
CA GLY A 233 8.97 6.71 2.83
C GLY A 233 7.93 7.81 2.72
N VAL A 234 7.52 8.09 1.48
CA VAL A 234 6.58 9.17 1.15
C VAL A 234 5.41 8.62 0.34
N ILE A 235 4.19 8.83 0.81
CA ILE A 235 2.96 8.49 0.08
C ILE A 235 2.58 9.68 -0.80
N TYR A 236 2.41 9.43 -2.10
CA TYR A 236 1.97 10.42 -3.08
C TYR A 236 0.51 10.20 -3.47
N GLY A 237 -0.32 11.23 -3.22
CA GLY A 237 -1.74 11.27 -3.55
C GLY A 237 -2.66 10.82 -2.42
N ALA A 238 -3.52 11.71 -1.96
CA ALA A 238 -4.49 11.43 -0.89
C ALA A 238 -5.74 10.70 -1.38
N LEU A 239 -6.04 10.73 -2.68
CA LEU A 239 -7.26 10.13 -3.25
C LEU A 239 -7.32 8.62 -3.01
N GLY A 240 -6.22 7.91 -3.24
CA GLY A 240 -6.17 6.46 -3.01
C GLY A 240 -6.34 6.07 -1.53
N ILE A 241 -5.93 6.94 -0.59
CA ILE A 241 -6.17 6.75 0.85
C ILE A 241 -7.66 6.92 1.14
N ALA A 242 -8.28 8.01 0.66
CA ALA A 242 -9.69 8.29 0.87
C ALA A 242 -10.58 7.17 0.30
N GLU A 243 -10.27 6.69 -0.90
CA GLU A 243 -10.96 5.57 -1.54
C GLU A 243 -10.84 4.28 -0.72
N ALA A 244 -9.62 3.97 -0.24
CA ALA A 244 -9.39 2.81 0.62
C ALA A 244 -10.13 2.89 1.95
N TYR A 245 -10.18 4.06 2.58
CA TYR A 245 -10.86 4.25 3.86
C TYR A 245 -12.38 4.23 3.72
N ALA A 246 -12.91 4.67 2.56
CA ALA A 246 -14.34 4.62 2.27
C ALA A 246 -14.83 3.22 1.92
N SER A 247 -14.12 2.51 1.02
CA SER A 247 -14.60 1.28 0.38
C SER A 247 -13.87 0.01 0.83
N GLY A 248 -12.78 0.15 1.59
CA GLY A 248 -11.87 -0.96 1.92
C GLY A 248 -10.93 -1.35 0.78
N ARG A 249 -10.93 -0.63 -0.35
CA ARG A 249 -10.03 -0.87 -1.49
C ARG A 249 -9.49 0.44 -2.03
N GLY A 250 -8.19 0.48 -2.30
CA GLY A 250 -7.55 1.66 -2.89
C GLY A 250 -6.12 1.35 -3.32
N ARG A 251 -5.50 2.30 -4.02
CA ARG A 251 -4.11 2.19 -4.46
C ARG A 251 -3.37 3.46 -4.07
N ILE A 252 -2.24 3.29 -3.41
CA ILE A 252 -1.35 4.39 -3.04
C ILE A 252 0.02 4.18 -3.67
N ARG A 253 0.65 5.28 -4.08
CA ARG A 253 2.05 5.27 -4.52
C ARG A 253 2.95 5.62 -3.35
N VAL A 254 3.94 4.77 -3.10
CA VAL A 254 4.93 4.95 -2.04
C VAL A 254 6.28 5.13 -2.70
N ARG A 255 6.97 6.22 -2.38
CA ARG A 255 8.32 6.56 -2.85
C ARG A 255 9.32 6.47 -1.73
N ALA A 256 10.55 6.17 -2.11
CA ALA A 256 11.72 6.33 -1.26
C ALA A 256 11.85 7.79 -0.79
N ARG A 257 12.41 8.00 0.40
CA ARG A 257 12.86 9.32 0.82
C ARG A 257 14.29 9.54 0.36
N TYR A 258 14.53 10.67 -0.27
CA TYR A 258 15.83 11.04 -0.79
C TYR A 258 16.16 12.50 -0.45
N SER A 259 17.45 12.81 -0.47
CA SER A 259 17.99 14.16 -0.50
C SER A 259 19.03 14.27 -1.62
N VAL A 260 19.21 15.47 -2.14
CA VAL A 260 20.29 15.74 -3.11
C VAL A 260 21.38 16.51 -2.36
N GLU A 261 22.58 15.96 -2.38
CA GLU A 261 23.79 16.56 -1.81
C GLU A 261 24.76 16.88 -2.95
N HIS A 262 25.48 17.96 -2.83
CA HIS A 262 26.52 18.32 -3.78
C HIS A 262 27.88 18.13 -3.10
N ASP A 263 28.72 17.33 -3.70
CA ASP A 263 30.10 17.13 -3.22
C ASP A 263 30.91 18.41 -3.46
N GLU A 264 31.39 19.00 -2.38
CA GLU A 264 32.12 20.28 -2.41
C GLU A 264 33.42 20.20 -3.20
N ASP A 265 34.06 19.03 -3.25
CA ASP A 265 35.36 18.83 -3.92
C ASP A 265 35.22 18.58 -5.42
N SER A 266 34.26 17.79 -5.84
CA SER A 266 34.07 17.38 -7.25
C SER A 266 33.00 18.21 -7.97
N GLY A 267 32.12 18.93 -7.24
CA GLY A 267 30.96 19.64 -7.77
C GLY A 267 29.90 18.72 -8.39
N ARG A 268 29.96 17.42 -8.09
CA ARG A 268 28.97 16.44 -8.56
C ARG A 268 27.80 16.35 -7.61
N ALA A 269 26.61 16.22 -8.17
CA ALA A 269 25.42 15.92 -7.40
C ALA A 269 25.37 14.43 -7.05
N GLN A 270 24.95 14.12 -5.83
CA GLN A 270 24.69 12.76 -5.38
C GLN A 270 23.29 12.70 -4.74
N MET A 271 22.54 11.69 -5.12
CA MET A 271 21.26 11.39 -4.50
C MET A 271 21.48 10.43 -3.35
N VAL A 272 21.09 10.83 -2.15
CA VAL A 272 21.17 10.04 -0.92
C VAL A 272 19.79 9.52 -0.57
N ILE A 273 19.62 8.21 -0.59
CA ILE A 273 18.36 7.55 -0.22
C ILE A 273 18.46 7.10 1.22
N THR A 274 17.56 7.61 2.06
CA THR A 274 17.51 7.33 3.50
C THR A 274 16.39 6.38 3.90
N GLU A 275 15.33 6.27 3.10
CA GLU A 275 14.21 5.36 3.34
C GLU A 275 13.75 4.74 2.01
N ILE A 276 13.39 3.47 2.03
CA ILE A 276 12.86 2.74 0.86
C ILE A 276 11.40 2.37 1.08
N PRO A 277 10.61 2.14 0.01
CA PRO A 277 9.22 1.73 0.15
C PRO A 277 9.08 0.44 0.94
N TYR A 278 7.98 0.31 1.67
CA TYR A 278 7.68 -0.84 2.50
C TYR A 278 7.70 -2.15 1.70
N MET A 279 8.28 -3.21 2.28
CA MET A 279 8.45 -4.55 1.68
C MET A 279 9.43 -4.61 0.49
N VAL A 280 10.18 -3.55 0.20
CA VAL A 280 11.25 -3.58 -0.79
C VAL A 280 12.54 -4.12 -0.16
N ASN A 281 13.21 -5.01 -0.85
CA ASN A 281 14.53 -5.52 -0.48
C ASN A 281 15.61 -4.56 -1.01
N LYS A 282 16.46 -4.03 -0.12
CA LYS A 282 17.47 -3.02 -0.46
C LYS A 282 18.52 -3.56 -1.43
N SER A 283 19.10 -4.71 -1.16
CA SER A 283 20.16 -5.29 -2.02
C SER A 283 19.64 -5.56 -3.44
N ARG A 284 18.43 -6.14 -3.57
CA ARG A 284 17.80 -6.39 -4.86
C ARG A 284 17.47 -5.09 -5.61
N LEU A 285 17.05 -4.06 -4.90
CA LEU A 285 16.81 -2.73 -5.48
C LEU A 285 18.10 -2.16 -6.08
N LEU A 286 19.22 -2.27 -5.37
CA LEU A 286 20.53 -1.79 -5.86
C LEU A 286 20.98 -2.57 -7.09
N GLU A 287 20.83 -3.90 -7.09
CA GLU A 287 21.13 -4.74 -8.26
C GLU A 287 20.28 -4.35 -9.47
N GLU A 288 18.97 -4.10 -9.25
CA GLU A 288 18.04 -3.66 -10.30
C GLU A 288 18.47 -2.31 -10.90
N ILE A 289 18.81 -1.33 -10.05
CA ILE A 289 19.31 -0.01 -10.51
C ILE A 289 20.61 -0.17 -11.30
N ALA A 290 21.56 -0.94 -10.80
CA ALA A 290 22.82 -1.19 -11.51
C ALA A 290 22.60 -1.84 -12.89
N GLN A 291 21.63 -2.77 -12.98
CA GLN A 291 21.29 -3.41 -14.26
C GLN A 291 20.63 -2.42 -15.24
N LEU A 292 19.73 -1.55 -14.74
CA LEU A 292 19.08 -0.49 -15.56
C LEU A 292 20.12 0.49 -16.14
N VAL A 293 21.16 0.83 -15.37
CA VAL A 293 22.27 1.67 -15.84
C VAL A 293 23.09 0.94 -16.90
N LYS A 294 23.42 -0.35 -16.67
CA LYS A 294 24.17 -1.17 -17.63
C LYS A 294 23.42 -1.36 -18.95
N ASP A 295 22.11 -1.51 -18.88
CA ASP A 295 21.22 -1.66 -20.04
C ASP A 295 20.93 -0.30 -20.73
N LYS A 296 21.50 0.80 -20.24
CA LYS A 296 21.30 2.17 -20.72
C LYS A 296 19.81 2.60 -20.73
N ARG A 297 19.02 2.07 -19.80
CA ARG A 297 17.64 2.50 -19.58
C ARG A 297 17.58 3.72 -18.67
N ILE A 298 18.56 3.89 -17.81
CA ILE A 298 18.78 5.09 -17.01
C ILE A 298 20.18 5.59 -17.35
N GLU A 299 20.27 6.81 -17.82
CA GLU A 299 21.53 7.49 -18.11
C GLU A 299 21.78 8.56 -17.05
N GLY A 300 23.02 9.01 -16.89
CA GLY A 300 23.35 10.08 -15.93
C GLY A 300 23.85 9.59 -14.57
N ILE A 301 23.84 8.30 -14.27
CA ILE A 301 24.43 7.73 -13.05
C ILE A 301 25.89 7.35 -13.32
N SER A 302 26.81 7.74 -12.42
CA SER A 302 28.24 7.41 -12.49
C SER A 302 28.62 6.28 -11.57
N ASP A 303 28.07 6.23 -10.34
CA ASP A 303 28.36 5.20 -9.34
C ASP A 303 27.18 4.96 -8.43
N LEU A 304 27.13 3.79 -7.79
CA LEU A 304 26.12 3.36 -6.86
C LEU A 304 26.78 2.68 -5.66
N ARG A 305 26.59 3.23 -4.46
CA ARG A 305 27.20 2.70 -3.23
C ARG A 305 26.15 2.55 -2.12
N ASP A 306 26.34 1.53 -1.31
CA ASP A 306 25.61 1.34 -0.06
C ASP A 306 26.53 1.69 1.13
N GLU A 307 26.21 2.75 1.82
CA GLU A 307 26.92 3.23 3.01
C GLU A 307 26.05 3.06 4.27
N SER A 308 25.00 2.22 4.19
CA SER A 308 24.13 1.96 5.33
C SER A 308 24.90 1.31 6.48
N ASP A 309 24.65 1.79 7.70
CA ASP A 309 25.27 1.28 8.91
C ASP A 309 24.22 1.13 10.04
N LYS A 310 24.69 0.96 11.29
CA LYS A 310 23.83 0.86 12.49
C LYS A 310 23.03 2.13 12.78
N ASP A 311 23.45 3.28 12.27
CA ASP A 311 22.82 4.58 12.53
C ASP A 311 21.71 4.88 11.51
N GLY A 312 21.65 4.12 10.39
CA GLY A 312 20.57 4.22 9.43
C GLY A 312 20.91 3.77 8.00
N MET A 313 19.91 3.85 7.15
CA MET A 313 20.04 3.55 5.72
C MET A 313 20.64 4.77 5.00
N ARG A 314 21.70 4.53 4.21
CA ARG A 314 22.33 5.54 3.37
C ARG A 314 22.80 4.89 2.05
N VAL A 315 21.98 5.00 1.01
CA VAL A 315 22.32 4.57 -0.33
C VAL A 315 22.65 5.79 -1.17
N ILE A 316 23.83 5.81 -1.77
CA ILE A 316 24.34 6.93 -2.56
C ILE A 316 24.30 6.57 -4.03
N ILE A 317 23.66 7.42 -4.84
CA ILE A 317 23.64 7.37 -6.29
C ILE A 317 24.38 8.61 -6.78
N GLU A 318 25.63 8.44 -7.25
CA GLU A 318 26.41 9.53 -7.82
C GLU A 318 25.97 9.84 -9.25
N LEU A 319 25.78 11.11 -9.55
CA LEU A 319 25.41 11.56 -10.89
C LEU A 319 26.63 11.94 -11.71
N LYS A 320 26.51 11.83 -13.02
CA LYS A 320 27.50 12.39 -13.97
C LYS A 320 27.40 13.91 -13.96
N LYS A 321 28.50 14.59 -14.29
CA LYS A 321 28.61 16.05 -14.23
C LYS A 321 27.53 16.78 -15.05
N ASP A 322 27.10 16.19 -16.15
CA ASP A 322 26.13 16.79 -17.10
C ASP A 322 24.71 16.18 -16.93
N ALA A 323 24.48 15.44 -15.87
CA ALA A 323 23.18 14.82 -15.62
C ALA A 323 22.20 15.82 -15.00
N ILE A 324 20.96 15.83 -15.49
CA ILE A 324 19.87 16.61 -14.93
C ILE A 324 19.25 15.76 -13.81
N GLU A 325 19.39 16.20 -12.57
CA GLU A 325 18.96 15.47 -11.34
C GLU A 325 17.51 15.02 -11.41
N GLU A 326 16.59 15.92 -11.78
CA GLU A 326 15.16 15.62 -11.83
C GLU A 326 14.83 14.54 -12.86
N VAL A 327 15.51 14.53 -14.00
CA VAL A 327 15.30 13.53 -15.06
C VAL A 327 15.75 12.16 -14.59
N VAL A 328 16.94 12.06 -13.98
CA VAL A 328 17.46 10.80 -13.45
C VAL A 328 16.56 10.29 -12.33
N LEU A 329 16.12 11.17 -11.43
CA LEU A 329 15.20 10.82 -10.34
C LEU A 329 13.88 10.26 -10.88
N ASN A 330 13.30 10.94 -11.86
CA ASN A 330 12.07 10.52 -12.49
C ASN A 330 12.19 9.16 -13.19
N GLN A 331 13.30 8.94 -13.89
CA GLN A 331 13.62 7.63 -14.49
C GLN A 331 13.78 6.54 -13.43
N LEU A 332 14.43 6.84 -12.30
CA LEU A 332 14.57 5.91 -11.16
C LEU A 332 13.18 5.53 -10.60
N PHE A 333 12.29 6.49 -10.38
CA PHE A 333 10.95 6.23 -9.92
C PHE A 333 10.09 5.45 -10.93
N ALA A 334 10.29 5.68 -12.23
CA ALA A 334 9.52 5.01 -13.26
C ALA A 334 9.97 3.56 -13.51
N HIS A 335 11.26 3.27 -13.31
CA HIS A 335 11.85 2.01 -13.74
C HIS A 335 12.36 1.12 -12.61
N SER A 336 12.43 1.60 -11.36
CA SER A 336 12.91 0.83 -10.22
C SER A 336 11.89 0.80 -9.06
N GLN A 337 12.16 -0.03 -8.06
CA GLN A 337 11.33 -0.13 -6.86
C GLN A 337 11.52 1.04 -5.87
N LEU A 338 12.23 2.12 -6.25
CA LEU A 338 12.22 3.38 -5.49
C LEU A 338 10.83 4.01 -5.44
N GLN A 339 9.95 3.67 -6.38
CA GLN A 339 8.52 3.91 -6.31
C GLN A 339 7.77 2.59 -6.47
N THR A 340 6.87 2.30 -5.55
CA THR A 340 6.01 1.13 -5.62
C THR A 340 4.53 1.52 -5.47
N THR A 341 3.64 0.67 -5.98
CA THR A 341 2.21 0.81 -5.75
C THR A 341 1.79 -0.18 -4.67
N PHE A 342 1.31 0.34 -3.55
CA PHE A 342 0.70 -0.48 -2.50
C PHE A 342 -0.81 -0.54 -2.73
N SER A 343 -1.31 -1.73 -3.05
CA SER A 343 -2.75 -1.97 -3.24
C SER A 343 -3.37 -2.31 -1.89
N ILE A 344 -4.20 -1.43 -1.36
CA ILE A 344 -4.92 -1.62 -0.11
C ILE A 344 -6.13 -2.51 -0.37
N ILE A 345 -6.26 -3.59 0.39
CA ILE A 345 -7.39 -4.52 0.36
C ILE A 345 -7.71 -4.90 1.81
N ASN A 346 -8.69 -4.25 2.40
CA ASN A 346 -9.06 -4.41 3.80
C ASN A 346 -10.05 -5.57 3.95
N ILE A 347 -9.58 -6.80 3.82
CA ILE A 347 -10.41 -8.00 4.07
C ILE A 347 -9.98 -8.62 5.39
N ALA A 348 -10.94 -8.78 6.31
CA ALA A 348 -10.77 -9.46 7.58
C ALA A 348 -11.96 -10.38 7.87
N LEU A 349 -11.80 -11.27 8.83
CA LEU A 349 -12.86 -12.15 9.31
C LEU A 349 -13.72 -11.40 10.32
N VAL A 350 -15.01 -11.34 10.06
CA VAL A 350 -16.03 -10.86 10.99
C VAL A 350 -16.96 -12.06 11.26
N ASN A 351 -16.97 -12.57 12.47
CA ASN A 351 -17.73 -13.77 12.84
C ASN A 351 -17.47 -14.94 11.89
N ASN A 352 -16.20 -15.25 11.62
CA ASN A 352 -15.72 -16.28 10.69
C ASN A 352 -16.14 -16.08 9.21
N GLN A 353 -16.61 -14.89 8.83
CA GLN A 353 -16.95 -14.55 7.44
C GLN A 353 -15.98 -13.48 6.89
N PRO A 354 -15.37 -13.68 5.73
CA PRO A 354 -14.52 -12.68 5.12
C PRO A 354 -15.38 -11.49 4.64
N ARG A 355 -15.01 -10.28 5.06
CA ARG A 355 -15.67 -9.03 4.65
C ARG A 355 -14.62 -7.99 4.23
N THR A 356 -14.96 -7.22 3.22
CA THR A 356 -14.20 -5.99 2.90
C THR A 356 -14.72 -4.89 3.80
N LEU A 357 -13.83 -4.22 4.52
CA LEU A 357 -14.17 -3.27 5.58
C LEU A 357 -13.61 -1.89 5.26
N SER A 358 -14.40 -0.86 5.47
CA SER A 358 -13.97 0.53 5.54
C SER A 358 -13.15 0.79 6.82
N LEU A 359 -12.45 1.91 6.89
CA LEU A 359 -11.73 2.30 8.12
C LEU A 359 -12.69 2.41 9.31
N LYS A 360 -13.86 3.03 9.10
CA LYS A 360 -14.88 3.18 10.14
C LYS A 360 -15.33 1.82 10.67
N GLU A 361 -15.69 0.89 9.79
CA GLU A 361 -16.15 -0.44 10.21
C GLU A 361 -15.08 -1.20 11.00
N MET A 362 -13.79 -1.10 10.60
CA MET A 362 -12.70 -1.73 11.37
C MET A 362 -12.58 -1.15 12.79
N LEU A 363 -12.74 0.15 12.95
CA LEU A 363 -12.72 0.82 14.24
C LEU A 363 -13.96 0.47 15.06
N ASP A 364 -15.14 0.40 14.44
CA ASP A 364 -16.40 0.01 15.11
C ASP A 364 -16.29 -1.42 15.66
N TYR A 365 -15.83 -2.40 14.88
CA TYR A 365 -15.63 -3.78 15.34
C TYR A 365 -14.56 -3.89 16.44
N TYR A 366 -13.51 -3.08 16.38
CA TYR A 366 -12.55 -3.02 17.47
C TYR A 366 -13.18 -2.49 18.77
N ILE A 367 -13.97 -1.42 18.70
CA ILE A 367 -14.68 -0.85 19.86
C ILE A 367 -15.67 -1.88 20.43
N GLU A 368 -16.42 -2.57 19.56
CA GLU A 368 -17.37 -3.64 19.95
C GLU A 368 -16.64 -4.76 20.68
N HIS A 369 -15.54 -5.26 20.12
CA HIS A 369 -14.71 -6.29 20.76
C HIS A 369 -14.19 -5.82 22.13
N ARG A 370 -13.66 -4.60 22.22
CA ARG A 370 -13.18 -4.05 23.50
C ARG A 370 -14.31 -3.87 24.51
N PHE A 371 -15.49 -3.51 24.05
CA PHE A 371 -16.68 -3.39 24.91
C PHE A 371 -16.98 -4.75 25.55
N ASP A 372 -17.02 -5.81 24.79
CA ASP A 372 -17.28 -7.16 25.31
C ASP A 372 -16.18 -7.62 26.25
N VAL A 373 -14.91 -7.39 25.94
CA VAL A 373 -13.77 -7.71 26.79
C VAL A 373 -13.86 -6.99 28.14
N VAL A 374 -14.09 -5.67 28.15
CA VAL A 374 -14.19 -4.87 29.39
C VAL A 374 -15.40 -5.28 30.21
N LYS A 375 -16.54 -5.58 29.56
CA LYS A 375 -17.75 -6.07 30.23
C LYS A 375 -17.48 -7.43 30.90
N ARG A 376 -17.00 -8.43 30.16
CA ARG A 376 -16.69 -9.77 30.68
C ARG A 376 -15.64 -9.74 31.81
N ARG A 377 -14.60 -8.93 31.65
CA ARG A 377 -13.60 -8.68 32.69
C ARG A 377 -14.24 -8.13 33.96
N THR A 378 -15.11 -7.13 33.83
CA THR A 378 -15.78 -6.52 34.96
C THR A 378 -16.75 -7.52 35.65
N GLU A 379 -17.43 -8.34 34.88
CA GLU A 379 -18.27 -9.44 35.39
C GLU A 379 -17.46 -10.49 36.15
N HIS A 380 -16.31 -10.89 35.61
CA HIS A 380 -15.40 -11.82 36.27
C HIS A 380 -14.90 -11.24 37.61
N ARG A 381 -14.38 -10.00 37.58
CA ARG A 381 -13.89 -9.31 38.78
C ARG A 381 -15.00 -9.09 39.81
N LEU A 382 -16.23 -8.83 39.37
CA LEU A 382 -17.41 -8.74 40.27
C LEU A 382 -17.68 -10.07 40.95
N ARG A 383 -17.71 -11.19 40.21
CA ARG A 383 -17.90 -12.53 40.77
C ARG A 383 -16.85 -12.88 41.81
N GLU A 384 -15.60 -12.61 41.53
CA GLU A 384 -14.49 -12.86 42.45
C GLU A 384 -14.56 -11.95 43.70
N ALA A 385 -14.91 -10.67 43.52
CA ALA A 385 -15.11 -9.74 44.62
C ALA A 385 -16.31 -10.14 45.49
N GLU A 386 -17.43 -10.62 44.92
CA GLU A 386 -18.57 -11.15 45.67
C GLU A 386 -18.23 -12.41 46.44
N LYS A 387 -17.47 -13.35 45.85
CA LYS A 387 -16.95 -14.52 46.58
C LYS A 387 -16.06 -14.09 47.76
N ARG A 388 -15.15 -13.14 47.54
CA ARG A 388 -14.26 -12.63 48.58
C ARG A 388 -15.06 -11.92 49.69
N ALA A 389 -16.03 -11.10 49.34
CA ALA A 389 -16.93 -10.42 50.29
C ALA A 389 -17.73 -11.43 51.13
N HIS A 390 -18.21 -12.53 50.52
CA HIS A 390 -18.89 -13.60 51.20
C HIS A 390 -18.02 -14.26 52.26
N ILE A 391 -16.75 -14.56 51.92
CA ILE A 391 -15.78 -15.14 52.86
C ILE A 391 -15.47 -14.15 53.99
N LEU A 392 -15.25 -12.86 53.66
CA LEU A 392 -14.97 -11.81 54.64
C LEU A 392 -16.12 -11.62 55.62
N ALA A 393 -17.39 -11.67 55.16
CA ALA A 393 -18.56 -11.60 56.01
C ALA A 393 -18.59 -12.73 57.05
N GLY A 394 -18.25 -13.96 56.65
CA GLY A 394 -18.10 -15.08 57.56
C GLY A 394 -16.99 -14.90 58.61
N LEU A 395 -15.82 -14.37 58.15
CA LEU A 395 -14.71 -14.05 59.04
C LEU A 395 -15.09 -12.95 60.05
N MET A 396 -15.82 -11.94 59.65
CA MET A 396 -16.30 -10.89 60.58
C MET A 396 -17.20 -11.47 61.66
N ILE A 397 -18.17 -12.32 61.28
CA ILE A 397 -19.04 -13.01 62.25
C ILE A 397 -18.20 -13.82 63.24
N ALA A 398 -17.18 -14.52 62.73
CA ALA A 398 -16.31 -15.31 63.60
C ALA A 398 -15.43 -14.46 64.55
N LEU A 399 -15.00 -13.27 64.10
CA LEU A 399 -14.21 -12.32 64.89
C LEU A 399 -15.06 -11.62 65.93
N ASP A 400 -16.33 -11.28 65.65
CA ASP A 400 -17.24 -10.68 66.59
C ASP A 400 -17.70 -11.68 67.70
N HIS A 401 -17.62 -13.00 67.44
CA HIS A 401 -17.93 -14.08 68.36
C HIS A 401 -16.73 -14.99 68.69
N LEU A 402 -15.55 -14.42 68.74
CA LEU A 402 -14.27 -15.16 68.73
C LEU A 402 -14.16 -16.23 69.83
N ASP A 403 -14.49 -15.88 71.09
CA ASP A 403 -14.41 -16.84 72.23
C ASP A 403 -15.33 -18.04 72.07
N GLU A 404 -16.46 -17.82 71.43
CA GLU A 404 -17.46 -18.88 71.21
C GLU A 404 -17.04 -19.78 70.05
N VAL A 405 -16.50 -19.22 68.96
CA VAL A 405 -15.92 -19.98 67.85
C VAL A 405 -14.77 -20.84 68.32
N ILE A 406 -13.86 -20.30 69.15
CA ILE A 406 -12.72 -21.07 69.71
C ILE A 406 -13.24 -22.21 70.60
N ARG A 407 -14.24 -21.97 71.46
CA ARG A 407 -14.84 -23.01 72.29
C ARG A 407 -15.43 -24.16 71.48
N LEU A 408 -16.16 -23.85 70.40
CA LEU A 408 -16.78 -24.84 69.52
C LEU A 408 -15.71 -25.67 68.77
N ILE A 409 -14.68 -25.02 68.23
CA ILE A 409 -13.58 -25.71 67.56
C ILE A 409 -12.84 -26.66 68.53
N ARG A 410 -12.57 -26.21 69.75
CA ARG A 410 -11.89 -27.03 70.77
C ARG A 410 -12.76 -28.19 71.29
N LYS A 411 -14.06 -28.10 71.29
CA LYS A 411 -15.00 -29.13 71.72
C LYS A 411 -15.18 -30.22 70.67
N ALA A 412 -15.04 -29.91 69.40
CA ALA A 412 -15.21 -30.84 68.29
C ALA A 412 -14.06 -31.85 68.25
N LYS A 413 -14.37 -33.12 67.99
CA LYS A 413 -13.38 -34.22 67.86
C LYS A 413 -12.81 -34.33 66.46
N THR A 414 -13.54 -33.86 65.47
CA THR A 414 -13.10 -33.89 64.07
C THR A 414 -13.33 -32.53 63.40
N ARG A 415 -12.59 -32.29 62.27
CA ARG A 415 -12.78 -31.05 61.47
C ARG A 415 -14.20 -30.91 60.91
N ASP A 416 -14.85 -32.04 60.55
CA ASP A 416 -16.21 -32.06 60.03
C ASP A 416 -17.26 -31.75 61.11
N GLU A 417 -17.03 -32.21 62.36
CA GLU A 417 -17.89 -31.87 63.50
C GLU A 417 -17.79 -30.37 63.85
N ALA A 418 -16.58 -29.82 63.83
CA ALA A 418 -16.34 -28.39 64.00
C ALA A 418 -17.07 -27.57 62.90
N ARG A 419 -16.95 -28.00 61.64
CA ARG A 419 -17.60 -27.39 60.47
C ARG A 419 -19.12 -27.37 60.66
N SER A 420 -19.74 -28.49 60.90
CA SER A 420 -21.19 -28.63 61.08
C SER A 420 -21.72 -27.80 62.24
N SER A 421 -20.94 -27.73 63.35
CA SER A 421 -21.33 -26.94 64.54
C SER A 421 -21.25 -25.44 64.28
N LEU A 422 -20.27 -24.95 63.54
CA LEU A 422 -20.14 -23.56 63.16
C LEU A 422 -21.25 -23.16 62.17
N MET A 423 -21.50 -24.00 61.14
CA MET A 423 -22.55 -23.77 60.15
C MET A 423 -23.93 -23.67 60.82
N SER A 424 -24.29 -24.60 61.71
CA SER A 424 -25.63 -24.61 62.35
C SER A 424 -25.80 -23.46 63.34
N LYS A 425 -24.75 -23.03 64.04
CA LYS A 425 -24.87 -22.03 65.10
C LYS A 425 -24.86 -20.59 64.56
N PHE A 426 -23.97 -20.32 63.63
CA PHE A 426 -23.78 -18.95 63.06
C PHE A 426 -24.41 -18.78 61.67
N LEU A 427 -25.14 -19.78 61.16
CA LEU A 427 -25.72 -19.79 59.81
C LEU A 427 -24.73 -19.51 58.70
N LEU A 428 -23.51 -20.03 58.86
CA LEU A 428 -22.41 -19.85 57.92
C LEU A 428 -22.51 -20.85 56.76
N SER A 429 -22.04 -20.44 55.58
CA SER A 429 -21.86 -21.35 54.44
C SER A 429 -20.66 -22.30 54.65
N GLU A 430 -20.59 -23.35 53.85
CA GLU A 430 -19.48 -24.27 53.89
C GLU A 430 -18.13 -23.57 53.58
N GLU A 431 -18.13 -22.68 52.58
CA GLU A 431 -16.98 -21.88 52.18
C GLU A 431 -16.51 -20.92 53.29
N GLN A 432 -17.44 -20.24 53.95
CA GLN A 432 -17.16 -19.37 55.08
C GLN A 432 -16.54 -20.16 56.24
N THR A 433 -17.12 -21.30 56.55
CA THR A 433 -16.68 -22.16 57.66
C THR A 433 -15.31 -22.76 57.37
N LYS A 434 -15.04 -23.14 56.10
CA LYS A 434 -13.70 -23.61 55.68
C LYS A 434 -12.66 -22.53 55.90
N ALA A 435 -12.94 -21.28 55.46
CA ALA A 435 -12.07 -20.13 55.64
C ALA A 435 -11.76 -19.85 57.14
N ILE A 436 -12.78 -19.97 58.01
CA ILE A 436 -12.64 -19.79 59.46
C ILE A 436 -11.74 -20.90 60.04
N LEU A 437 -11.90 -22.16 59.66
CA LEU A 437 -11.13 -23.28 60.15
C LEU A 437 -9.66 -23.28 59.61
N GLU A 438 -9.42 -22.62 58.51
CA GLU A 438 -8.07 -22.45 57.92
C GLU A 438 -7.38 -21.14 58.37
N MET A 439 -8.10 -20.31 59.18
CA MET A 439 -7.55 -19.07 59.71
C MET A 439 -6.35 -19.30 60.66
N GLN A 440 -5.25 -18.62 60.36
CA GLN A 440 -4.06 -18.67 61.20
C GLN A 440 -4.28 -17.91 62.54
N LEU A 441 -3.78 -18.43 63.65
CA LEU A 441 -3.87 -17.77 64.97
C LEU A 441 -3.31 -16.35 65.01
N GLN A 442 -2.38 -16.02 64.14
CA GLN A 442 -1.79 -14.68 63.98
C GLN A 442 -2.87 -13.65 63.60
N ARG A 443 -3.88 -14.02 62.83
CA ARG A 443 -5.00 -13.14 62.40
C ARG A 443 -5.98 -12.79 63.52
N LEU A 444 -5.78 -13.27 64.71
CA LEU A 444 -6.59 -12.96 65.89
C LEU A 444 -6.09 -11.76 66.70
N THR A 445 -5.01 -11.10 66.21
CA THR A 445 -4.50 -9.89 66.87
C THR A 445 -5.36 -8.68 66.50
N GLY A 446 -5.44 -7.68 67.39
CA GLY A 446 -6.30 -6.49 67.17
C GLY A 446 -6.01 -5.72 65.86
N MET A 447 -4.73 -5.67 65.43
CA MET A 447 -4.33 -5.05 64.16
C MET A 447 -4.84 -5.85 62.95
N GLU A 448 -4.74 -7.17 62.96
CA GLU A 448 -5.22 -8.04 61.88
C GLU A 448 -6.75 -8.06 61.78
N MET A 449 -7.47 -7.97 62.93
CA MET A 449 -8.93 -7.84 62.92
C MET A 449 -9.39 -6.52 62.25
N GLN A 450 -8.67 -5.42 62.46
CA GLN A 450 -8.97 -4.18 61.77
C GLN A 450 -8.67 -4.27 60.27
N ALA A 451 -7.59 -4.94 59.89
CA ALA A 451 -7.25 -5.16 58.46
C ALA A 451 -8.35 -5.96 57.72
N VAL A 452 -8.94 -6.96 58.36
CA VAL A 452 -10.09 -7.74 57.80
C VAL A 452 -11.33 -6.82 57.59
N ARG A 453 -11.59 -5.93 58.54
CA ARG A 453 -12.72 -4.97 58.40
C ARG A 453 -12.47 -3.99 57.30
N ASP A 454 -11.27 -3.43 57.20
CA ASP A 454 -10.86 -2.50 56.15
C ASP A 454 -10.92 -3.17 54.76
N GLU A 455 -10.48 -4.44 54.66
CA GLU A 455 -10.59 -5.25 53.44
C GLU A 455 -12.07 -5.50 53.05
N ALA A 456 -12.94 -5.78 54.02
CA ALA A 456 -14.39 -5.97 53.76
C ALA A 456 -15.06 -4.73 53.24
N ASP A 457 -14.72 -3.56 53.79
CA ASP A 457 -15.27 -2.27 53.33
C ASP A 457 -14.71 -1.87 51.96
N ALA A 458 -13.43 -2.12 51.70
CA ALA A 458 -12.83 -1.90 50.39
C ALA A 458 -13.48 -2.80 49.33
N THR A 459 -13.67 -4.09 49.65
CA THR A 459 -14.32 -5.05 48.73
C THR A 459 -15.75 -4.66 48.41
N LYS A 460 -16.53 -4.16 49.40
CA LYS A 460 -17.91 -3.65 49.16
C LYS A 460 -17.88 -2.49 48.17
N LYS A 461 -16.98 -1.52 48.34
CA LYS A 461 -16.83 -0.37 47.43
C LYS A 461 -16.49 -0.82 46.01
N LEU A 462 -15.60 -1.82 45.88
CA LEU A 462 -15.27 -2.41 44.57
C LEU A 462 -16.47 -3.05 43.89
N ILE A 463 -17.30 -3.80 44.64
CA ILE A 463 -18.54 -4.43 44.15
C ILE A 463 -19.54 -3.36 43.66
N GLU A 464 -19.73 -2.29 44.43
CA GLU A 464 -20.60 -1.16 44.03
C GLU A 464 -20.05 -0.49 42.75
N GLY A 465 -18.74 -0.30 42.66
CA GLY A 465 -18.04 0.21 41.48
C GLY A 465 -18.28 -0.63 40.23
N PHE A 466 -18.05 -1.96 40.34
CA PHE A 466 -18.26 -2.89 39.23
C PHE A 466 -19.73 -2.94 38.80
N LYS A 467 -20.67 -2.99 39.75
CA LYS A 467 -22.12 -2.92 39.44
C LYS A 467 -22.51 -1.61 38.76
N SER A 468 -21.89 -0.51 39.13
CA SER A 468 -22.11 0.80 38.49
C SER A 468 -21.58 0.83 37.05
N ILE A 469 -20.42 0.20 36.78
CA ILE A 469 -19.85 0.09 35.44
C ILE A 469 -20.76 -0.75 34.54
N LEU A 470 -21.20 -1.93 35.02
CA LEU A 470 -22.02 -2.86 34.25
C LEU A 470 -23.43 -2.31 33.92
N LYS A 471 -23.93 -1.35 34.71
CA LYS A 471 -25.25 -0.70 34.47
C LYS A 471 -25.22 0.41 33.43
N ASP A 472 -24.04 0.91 33.07
CA ASP A 472 -23.93 2.12 32.26
C ASP A 472 -22.87 1.89 31.14
N GLU A 473 -23.36 1.66 29.93
CA GLU A 473 -22.51 1.46 28.76
C GLU A 473 -21.52 2.62 28.51
N LYS A 474 -21.93 3.86 28.86
CA LYS A 474 -21.05 5.04 28.73
C LYS A 474 -19.81 4.94 29.63
N LYS A 475 -19.93 4.25 30.79
CA LYS A 475 -18.77 4.00 31.66
C LYS A 475 -17.83 2.98 31.06
N ILE A 476 -18.33 1.93 30.41
CA ILE A 476 -17.51 0.93 29.71
C ILE A 476 -16.76 1.63 28.57
N LEU A 477 -17.44 2.42 27.75
CA LEU A 477 -16.80 3.21 26.68
C LEU A 477 -15.75 4.20 27.24
N GLY A 478 -16.04 4.82 28.38
CA GLY A 478 -15.06 5.68 29.07
C GLY A 478 -13.80 4.94 29.50
N ILE A 479 -13.92 3.68 29.95
CA ILE A 479 -12.78 2.82 30.29
C ILE A 479 -11.96 2.49 29.02
N ILE A 480 -12.62 2.10 27.93
CA ILE A 480 -11.94 1.81 26.66
C ILE A 480 -11.14 3.03 26.19
N LYS A 481 -11.74 4.22 26.25
CA LYS A 481 -11.06 5.47 25.90
C LYS A 481 -9.83 5.72 26.78
N SER A 482 -9.98 5.60 28.12
CA SER A 482 -8.84 5.82 29.02
C SER A 482 -7.72 4.82 28.83
N GLU A 483 -8.05 3.54 28.65
CA GLU A 483 -7.06 2.48 28.34
C GLU A 483 -6.35 2.72 27.00
N GLY A 484 -7.05 3.24 25.98
CA GLY A 484 -6.46 3.64 24.71
C GLY A 484 -5.48 4.81 24.87
N LEU A 485 -5.85 5.85 25.62
CA LEU A 485 -4.99 6.99 25.88
C LEU A 485 -3.73 6.60 26.67
N GLU A 486 -3.84 5.69 27.63
CA GLU A 486 -2.68 5.12 28.35
C GLU A 486 -1.73 4.37 27.38
N LEU A 487 -2.28 3.60 26.43
CA LEU A 487 -1.48 2.94 25.39
C LEU A 487 -0.76 3.96 24.50
N LYS A 488 -1.43 5.04 24.13
CA LYS A 488 -0.82 6.11 23.35
C LYS A 488 0.32 6.79 24.12
N GLU A 489 0.15 7.03 25.42
CA GLU A 489 1.19 7.61 26.26
C GLU A 489 2.41 6.70 26.40
N GLN A 490 2.17 5.38 26.52
CA GLN A 490 3.22 4.39 26.76
C GLN A 490 3.98 3.98 25.48
N PHE A 491 3.29 3.86 24.34
CA PHE A 491 3.82 3.27 23.10
C PHE A 491 3.72 4.20 21.89
N GLY A 492 3.12 5.37 22.03
CA GLY A 492 2.98 6.33 20.93
C GLY A 492 4.32 6.88 20.50
N ASP A 493 4.54 6.92 19.20
CA ASP A 493 5.71 7.48 18.57
C ASP A 493 5.31 8.38 17.36
N PRO A 494 6.20 9.25 16.90
CA PRO A 494 5.91 10.08 15.74
C PRO A 494 5.72 9.25 14.47
N ARG A 495 4.92 9.79 13.55
CA ARG A 495 4.73 9.21 12.21
C ARG A 495 6.06 9.13 11.47
N ARG A 496 6.31 8.00 10.81
CA ARG A 496 7.50 7.75 9.97
C ARG A 496 7.24 8.11 8.50
N THR A 497 6.08 7.74 7.97
CA THR A 497 5.72 7.97 6.56
C THR A 497 5.12 9.36 6.37
N THR A 498 5.65 10.12 5.41
CA THR A 498 5.10 11.43 5.02
C THR A 498 3.99 11.24 3.98
N VAL A 499 2.91 12.02 4.09
CA VAL A 499 1.81 12.02 3.10
C VAL A 499 1.79 13.35 2.36
N VAL A 500 1.93 13.32 1.02
CA VAL A 500 1.86 14.49 0.14
C VAL A 500 0.52 14.47 -0.60
N ALA A 501 -0.32 15.46 -0.32
CA ALA A 501 -1.69 15.49 -0.82
C ALA A 501 -1.80 15.74 -2.33
N ASN A 502 -0.92 16.58 -2.90
CA ASN A 502 -0.91 16.93 -4.32
C ASN A 502 0.08 16.04 -5.08
N ALA A 503 -0.39 14.90 -5.58
CA ALA A 503 0.35 14.14 -6.58
C ALA A 503 -0.01 14.68 -7.96
N VAL A 504 0.90 15.42 -8.57
CA VAL A 504 0.90 15.55 -10.03
C VAL A 504 1.30 14.18 -10.57
N ASP A 505 0.45 13.58 -11.40
CA ASP A 505 0.84 12.35 -12.09
C ASP A 505 2.06 12.67 -12.95
N MET A 506 3.15 11.92 -12.78
CA MET A 506 4.32 12.04 -13.66
C MET A 506 3.87 11.73 -15.08
N ASP A 507 3.93 12.73 -15.97
CA ASP A 507 3.74 12.50 -17.38
C ASP A 507 5.03 11.84 -17.95
N ILE A 508 4.89 11.06 -19.01
CA ILE A 508 6.04 10.48 -19.75
C ILE A 508 6.99 11.61 -20.18
N GLU A 509 6.45 12.80 -20.35
CA GLU A 509 7.18 14.01 -20.72
C GLU A 509 8.21 14.43 -19.65
N ASP A 510 7.90 14.22 -18.35
CA ASP A 510 8.80 14.54 -17.22
C ASP A 510 10.04 13.61 -17.15
N LEU A 511 10.04 12.53 -17.93
CA LEU A 511 11.14 11.55 -17.99
C LEU A 511 12.15 11.89 -19.09
N ILE A 512 11.87 12.90 -19.92
CA ILE A 512 12.62 13.21 -21.12
C ILE A 512 13.32 14.55 -20.93
N PRO A 513 14.64 14.63 -21.17
CA PRO A 513 15.35 15.88 -21.07
C PRO A 513 14.83 16.90 -22.07
N ILE A 514 14.73 18.15 -21.63
CA ILE A 514 14.40 19.29 -22.49
C ILE A 514 15.70 19.65 -23.24
N GLU A 515 15.75 19.30 -24.51
CA GLU A 515 16.92 19.53 -25.38
C GLU A 515 16.48 19.97 -26.76
N ASP A 516 17.34 20.73 -27.45
CA ASP A 516 17.12 21.05 -28.84
C ASP A 516 17.55 19.89 -29.73
N VAL A 517 16.66 19.45 -30.60
CA VAL A 517 16.87 18.33 -31.50
C VAL A 517 16.72 18.75 -32.95
N VAL A 518 17.55 18.17 -33.81
CA VAL A 518 17.44 18.31 -35.27
C VAL A 518 16.55 17.19 -35.79
N VAL A 519 15.45 17.54 -36.40
CA VAL A 519 14.56 16.61 -37.09
C VAL A 519 14.85 16.63 -38.59
N MET A 520 14.97 15.45 -39.18
CA MET A 520 15.22 15.26 -40.62
C MET A 520 14.15 14.37 -41.22
N ILE A 521 13.64 14.78 -42.38
CA ILE A 521 12.61 14.06 -43.12
C ILE A 521 13.09 13.87 -44.56
N SER A 522 13.00 12.61 -45.05
CA SER A 522 13.31 12.31 -46.44
C SER A 522 12.08 12.31 -47.34
N ASN A 523 12.27 12.47 -48.68
CA ASN A 523 11.20 12.47 -49.69
C ASN A 523 10.38 11.16 -49.67
N THR A 524 10.97 10.03 -49.31
CA THR A 524 10.25 8.75 -49.19
C THR A 524 9.56 8.59 -47.82
N GLY A 525 9.56 9.61 -46.94
CA GLY A 525 8.85 9.65 -45.71
C GLY A 525 9.57 8.97 -44.54
N TYR A 526 10.92 8.88 -44.56
CA TYR A 526 11.69 8.49 -43.40
C TYR A 526 11.96 9.70 -42.52
N ILE A 527 11.86 9.51 -41.20
CA ILE A 527 12.09 10.55 -40.20
C ILE A 527 13.02 10.06 -39.12
N LYS A 528 13.86 10.95 -38.62
CA LYS A 528 14.70 10.75 -37.43
C LYS A 528 14.96 12.06 -36.70
N ARG A 529 15.37 11.97 -35.45
CA ARG A 529 15.91 13.09 -34.67
C ARG A 529 17.33 12.81 -34.21
N LEU A 530 18.08 13.87 -34.02
CA LEU A 530 19.41 13.86 -33.40
C LEU A 530 19.50 15.03 -32.42
N PRO A 531 20.25 14.92 -31.32
CA PRO A 531 20.62 16.06 -30.51
C PRO A 531 21.37 17.12 -31.33
N LEU A 532 21.13 18.39 -31.02
CA LEU A 532 21.73 19.50 -31.78
C LEU A 532 23.26 19.51 -31.67
N ASP A 533 23.82 19.11 -30.54
CA ASP A 533 25.26 19.00 -30.27
C ASP A 533 26.02 18.03 -31.22
N THR A 534 25.26 17.13 -31.87
CA THR A 534 25.83 16.22 -32.90
C THR A 534 26.37 16.99 -34.13
N TYR A 535 25.95 18.24 -34.29
CA TYR A 535 26.39 19.10 -35.41
C TYR A 535 27.31 20.23 -34.92
N GLU A 536 28.60 20.01 -35.02
CA GLU A 536 29.59 21.04 -34.77
C GLU A 536 29.65 22.05 -35.93
N SER A 537 29.90 23.32 -35.61
CA SER A 537 30.08 24.35 -36.62
C SER A 537 31.37 24.10 -37.44
N GLN A 538 31.23 24.08 -38.75
CA GLN A 538 32.37 23.88 -39.70
C GLN A 538 33.02 25.21 -40.04
N HIS A 539 34.35 25.25 -40.08
CA HIS A 539 35.12 26.38 -40.56
C HIS A 539 35.15 26.44 -42.10
N ARG A 540 35.47 27.60 -42.68
CA ARG A 540 35.66 27.75 -44.11
C ARG A 540 36.65 26.72 -44.66
N GLY A 541 36.25 25.91 -45.67
CA GLY A 541 37.03 24.86 -46.28
C GLY A 541 36.87 23.47 -45.65
N GLY A 542 35.95 23.31 -44.66
CA GLY A 542 35.56 21.99 -44.12
C GLY A 542 34.79 21.16 -45.14
N LEU A 543 34.98 19.85 -45.10
CA LEU A 543 34.16 18.87 -45.83
C LEU A 543 32.79 18.77 -45.11
N GLY A 544 31.72 19.27 -45.58
CA GLY A 544 30.40 19.21 -44.95
C GLY A 544 30.10 17.87 -44.27
N LEU A 545 29.10 17.85 -43.38
CA LEU A 545 28.69 16.65 -42.66
C LEU A 545 27.52 15.97 -43.38
N VAL A 546 27.58 14.64 -43.56
CA VAL A 546 26.45 13.85 -44.05
C VAL A 546 25.39 13.75 -42.92
N GLY A 547 24.24 14.30 -43.16
CA GLY A 547 23.15 14.30 -42.17
C GLY A 547 22.30 13.02 -42.12
N MET A 548 22.16 12.36 -43.28
CA MET A 548 21.33 11.16 -43.44
C MET A 548 21.81 10.34 -44.63
N GLU A 549 21.95 9.02 -44.49
CA GLU A 549 22.10 8.14 -45.63
C GLU A 549 20.72 7.85 -46.22
N THR A 550 20.60 8.14 -47.52
CA THR A 550 19.38 7.90 -48.29
C THR A 550 19.57 6.77 -49.31
N LYS A 551 18.49 6.18 -49.81
CA LYS A 551 18.52 5.27 -50.96
C LYS A 551 18.84 6.06 -52.25
N GLU A 552 19.25 5.39 -53.36
CA GLU A 552 19.69 6.01 -54.61
C GLU A 552 18.73 7.05 -55.20
N GLU A 553 17.43 7.06 -54.87
CA GLU A 553 16.46 8.00 -55.38
C GLU A 553 15.79 8.86 -54.25
N ASP A 554 16.30 8.79 -53.03
CA ASP A 554 15.74 9.51 -51.86
C ASP A 554 16.67 10.69 -51.47
N TYR A 555 16.10 11.77 -50.96
CA TYR A 555 16.81 12.97 -50.52
C TYR A 555 16.10 13.59 -49.30
N VAL A 556 16.80 14.41 -48.53
CA VAL A 556 16.23 15.14 -47.38
C VAL A 556 15.36 16.27 -47.92
N VAL A 557 14.08 16.26 -47.57
CA VAL A 557 13.09 17.26 -47.97
C VAL A 557 12.98 18.36 -46.93
N ASP A 558 13.06 17.99 -45.65
CA ASP A 558 12.89 18.91 -44.55
C ASP A 558 13.90 18.67 -43.43
N LEU A 559 14.39 19.77 -42.86
CA LEU A 559 15.31 19.79 -41.74
C LEU A 559 15.03 21.02 -40.90
N PHE A 560 14.70 20.79 -39.63
CA PHE A 560 14.43 21.89 -38.70
C PHE A 560 14.92 21.52 -37.27
N VAL A 561 15.16 22.58 -36.48
CA VAL A 561 15.51 22.46 -35.04
C VAL A 561 14.24 22.74 -34.25
N THR A 562 13.99 21.91 -33.25
CA THR A 562 12.85 22.05 -32.34
C THR A 562 13.22 21.52 -30.97
N CYS A 563 12.47 21.92 -29.92
CA CYS A 563 12.66 21.36 -28.59
C CYS A 563 12.07 19.92 -28.53
N SER A 564 12.72 19.04 -27.78
CA SER A 564 12.22 17.67 -27.55
C SER A 564 10.76 17.60 -27.12
N HIS A 565 10.25 18.62 -26.43
CA HIS A 565 8.87 18.69 -25.91
C HIS A 565 7.90 19.42 -26.85
N ASP A 566 8.35 19.99 -27.99
CA ASP A 566 7.47 20.63 -28.95
C ASP A 566 6.58 19.62 -29.67
N TYR A 567 5.41 20.06 -30.07
CA TYR A 567 4.54 19.30 -30.97
C TYR A 567 5.03 19.45 -32.43
N ILE A 568 4.99 18.36 -33.16
CA ILE A 568 5.20 18.37 -34.59
C ILE A 568 3.89 17.99 -35.26
N MET A 569 3.36 18.92 -36.08
CA MET A 569 2.14 18.72 -36.87
C MET A 569 2.49 18.13 -38.22
N TYR A 570 1.84 17.03 -38.56
CA TYR A 570 1.95 16.36 -39.85
C TYR A 570 0.68 16.58 -40.63
N ILE A 571 0.77 17.32 -41.72
CA ILE A 571 -0.34 17.66 -42.59
C ILE A 571 -0.35 16.69 -43.76
N THR A 572 -1.51 16.13 -44.09
CA THR A 572 -1.64 15.12 -45.15
C THR A 572 -2.34 15.69 -46.38
N ASN A 573 -2.09 15.06 -47.53
CA ASN A 573 -2.71 15.41 -48.82
C ASN A 573 -4.24 15.30 -48.78
N LYS A 574 -4.79 14.48 -47.87
CA LYS A 574 -6.26 14.33 -47.68
C LYS A 574 -6.90 15.38 -46.76
N GLY A 575 -6.16 16.38 -46.33
CA GLY A 575 -6.68 17.46 -45.49
C GLY A 575 -6.81 17.10 -44.01
N ARG A 576 -6.03 16.16 -43.49
CA ARG A 576 -5.98 15.81 -42.10
C ARG A 576 -4.68 16.27 -41.45
N VAL A 577 -4.72 16.45 -40.13
CA VAL A 577 -3.56 16.81 -39.32
C VAL A 577 -3.41 15.78 -38.20
N TYR A 578 -2.19 15.32 -38.02
CA TYR A 578 -1.74 14.44 -36.93
C TYR A 578 -0.67 15.16 -36.12
N TRP A 579 -0.45 14.74 -34.86
CA TRP A 579 0.57 15.30 -33.99
C TRP A 579 1.40 14.23 -33.34
N LEU A 580 2.67 14.52 -33.20
CA LEU A 580 3.57 13.79 -32.30
C LEU A 580 4.42 14.79 -31.52
N LYS A 581 4.75 14.47 -30.27
CA LYS A 581 5.80 15.16 -29.56
C LYS A 581 7.16 14.82 -30.20
N ALA A 582 8.07 15.79 -30.31
CA ALA A 582 9.37 15.58 -30.94
C ALA A 582 10.17 14.43 -30.31
N TYR A 583 10.05 14.22 -28.98
CA TYR A 583 10.68 13.09 -28.28
C TYR A 583 10.20 11.70 -28.74
N ARG A 584 9.02 11.59 -29.35
CA ARG A 584 8.51 10.32 -29.91
C ARG A 584 9.14 9.95 -31.25
N ILE A 585 9.82 10.88 -31.90
CA ILE A 585 10.57 10.58 -33.11
C ILE A 585 11.82 9.76 -32.72
N PRO A 586 12.08 8.65 -33.41
CA PRO A 586 13.22 7.80 -33.08
C PRO A 586 14.56 8.53 -33.22
N VAL A 587 15.43 8.37 -32.21
CA VAL A 587 16.81 8.84 -32.29
C VAL A 587 17.54 7.99 -33.32
N GLY A 588 18.26 8.62 -34.22
CA GLY A 588 19.09 7.94 -35.22
C GLY A 588 20.53 8.49 -35.24
N GLY A 589 21.50 7.62 -35.43
CA GLY A 589 22.87 8.10 -35.72
C GLY A 589 22.91 8.92 -37.01
N ARG A 590 24.01 9.68 -37.25
CA ARG A 590 24.20 10.50 -38.48
C ARG A 590 23.94 9.70 -39.76
N HIS A 591 24.46 8.49 -39.85
CA HIS A 591 24.32 7.61 -41.02
C HIS A 591 23.02 6.81 -41.05
N ALA A 592 22.19 6.84 -40.00
CA ALA A 592 20.93 6.09 -39.98
C ALA A 592 19.88 6.69 -40.91
N LYS A 593 19.08 5.83 -41.56
CA LYS A 593 17.97 6.22 -42.44
C LYS A 593 16.72 6.72 -41.67
N GLY A 594 16.64 6.50 -40.37
CA GLY A 594 15.45 6.76 -39.60
C GLY A 594 14.37 5.69 -39.76
N LYS A 595 13.14 6.00 -39.34
CA LYS A 595 11.97 5.13 -39.48
C LYS A 595 10.91 5.77 -40.38
N PRO A 596 10.10 4.98 -41.12
CA PRO A 596 9.00 5.52 -41.92
C PRO A 596 7.98 6.25 -41.02
N ILE A 597 7.56 7.46 -41.41
CA ILE A 597 6.56 8.26 -40.72
C ILE A 597 5.25 7.48 -40.55
N VAL A 598 4.87 6.67 -41.53
CA VAL A 598 3.65 5.83 -41.47
C VAL A 598 3.64 4.85 -40.29
N ASN A 599 4.78 4.47 -39.78
CA ASN A 599 4.92 3.61 -38.59
C ASN A 599 4.79 4.40 -37.26
N LEU A 600 4.84 5.72 -37.33
CA LEU A 600 4.74 6.61 -36.16
C LEU A 600 3.33 7.20 -36.04
N LEU A 601 2.62 7.37 -37.16
CA LEU A 601 1.25 7.88 -37.22
C LEU A 601 0.29 6.69 -37.34
N GLU A 602 -0.27 6.28 -36.22
CA GLU A 602 -1.32 5.25 -36.20
C GLU A 602 -2.58 5.81 -36.91
N HIS A 603 -3.23 5.01 -37.77
CA HIS A 603 -4.48 5.33 -38.46
C HIS A 603 -4.38 6.24 -39.72
N LEU A 604 -3.27 6.25 -40.46
CA LEU A 604 -3.23 6.81 -41.81
C LEU A 604 -4.11 5.97 -42.74
N GLU A 605 -4.92 6.64 -43.56
CA GLU A 605 -5.77 5.98 -44.56
C GLU A 605 -4.96 5.56 -45.79
N ASP A 606 -5.46 4.55 -46.52
CA ASP A 606 -4.83 4.14 -47.78
C ASP A 606 -4.68 5.31 -48.76
N GLY A 607 -3.46 5.50 -49.26
CA GLY A 607 -3.11 6.61 -50.17
C GLY A 607 -2.94 7.97 -49.49
N GLU A 608 -3.03 8.07 -48.17
CA GLU A 608 -2.74 9.28 -47.42
C GLU A 608 -1.22 9.45 -47.27
N LYS A 609 -0.70 10.63 -47.58
CA LYS A 609 0.72 10.98 -47.53
C LYS A 609 0.89 12.28 -46.77
N VAL A 610 1.95 12.37 -45.97
CA VAL A 610 2.37 13.61 -45.33
C VAL A 610 2.91 14.56 -46.40
N VAL A 611 2.38 15.75 -46.46
CA VAL A 611 2.78 16.79 -47.42
C VAL A 611 3.69 17.83 -46.77
N ASN A 612 3.39 18.15 -45.51
CA ASN A 612 4.17 19.16 -44.78
C ASN A 612 4.27 18.82 -43.31
N THR A 613 5.32 19.32 -42.63
CA THR A 613 5.61 19.11 -41.24
C THR A 613 5.94 20.44 -40.58
N ILE A 614 5.24 20.80 -39.52
CA ILE A 614 5.37 22.10 -38.86
C ILE A 614 5.61 21.90 -37.35
N PRO A 615 6.75 22.35 -36.81
CA PRO A 615 6.98 22.36 -35.36
C PRO A 615 6.12 23.48 -34.71
N VAL A 616 5.47 23.16 -33.60
CA VAL A 616 4.58 24.06 -32.85
C VAL A 616 4.96 24.01 -31.36
N LYS A 617 5.38 25.15 -30.83
CA LYS A 617 5.67 25.30 -29.38
C LYS A 617 4.39 25.52 -28.59
N VAL A 618 3.54 26.44 -29.03
CA VAL A 618 2.30 26.81 -28.34
C VAL A 618 1.20 26.99 -29.39
N PHE A 619 0.00 26.55 -29.10
CA PHE A 619 -1.20 26.77 -29.94
C PHE A 619 -1.87 28.10 -29.55
N ASP A 620 -1.30 29.20 -30.01
CA ASP A 620 -1.79 30.55 -29.74
C ASP A 620 -2.96 30.96 -30.64
N GLU A 621 -3.58 32.10 -30.36
CA GLU A 621 -4.69 32.66 -31.13
C GLU A 621 -4.22 33.64 -32.21
N ASP A 622 -2.97 34.06 -32.18
CA ASP A 622 -2.43 35.09 -33.08
C ASP A 622 -1.76 34.48 -34.32
N SER A 623 -1.43 33.19 -34.26
CA SER A 623 -0.86 32.41 -35.35
C SER A 623 -1.95 31.71 -36.18
N TYR A 624 -1.66 31.56 -37.47
CA TYR A 624 -2.58 30.94 -38.42
C TYR A 624 -1.87 29.85 -39.23
N LEU A 625 -2.66 28.85 -39.63
CA LEU A 625 -2.26 27.89 -40.66
C LEU A 625 -2.98 28.22 -41.96
N VAL A 626 -2.20 28.36 -43.03
CA VAL A 626 -2.67 28.61 -44.38
C VAL A 626 -2.44 27.36 -45.22
N PHE A 627 -3.51 26.84 -45.82
CA PHE A 627 -3.49 25.64 -46.68
C PHE A 627 -3.74 26.03 -48.12
N ALA A 628 -2.97 25.47 -49.04
CA ALA A 628 -3.18 25.58 -50.48
C ALA A 628 -3.48 24.21 -51.09
N THR A 629 -4.49 24.16 -51.97
CA THR A 629 -4.87 22.92 -52.67
C THR A 629 -4.48 22.94 -54.14
N LYS A 630 -4.37 21.75 -54.72
CA LYS A 630 -4.05 21.55 -56.12
C LYS A 630 -4.99 22.25 -57.11
N LYS A 631 -6.29 22.36 -56.74
CA LYS A 631 -7.31 23.06 -57.53
C LYS A 631 -7.38 24.58 -57.29
N GLY A 632 -6.45 25.10 -56.47
CA GLY A 632 -6.33 26.54 -56.24
C GLY A 632 -7.23 27.10 -55.17
N THR A 633 -7.72 26.26 -54.26
CA THR A 633 -8.40 26.65 -53.04
C THR A 633 -7.37 27.03 -51.97
N ILE A 634 -7.61 28.11 -51.23
CA ILE A 634 -6.84 28.56 -50.10
C ILE A 634 -7.72 28.64 -48.86
N LYS A 635 -7.14 28.29 -47.73
CA LYS A 635 -7.85 28.36 -46.44
C LYS A 635 -6.92 28.88 -45.37
N LYS A 636 -7.42 29.74 -44.50
CA LYS A 636 -6.74 30.26 -43.30
C LYS A 636 -7.53 29.83 -42.07
N THR A 637 -6.83 29.31 -41.07
CA THR A 637 -7.43 28.84 -39.79
C THR A 637 -6.51 29.19 -38.64
N ARG A 638 -7.06 29.65 -37.52
CA ARG A 638 -6.26 29.95 -36.31
C ARG A 638 -5.56 28.69 -35.79
N LEU A 639 -4.33 28.82 -35.34
CA LEU A 639 -3.54 27.72 -34.80
C LEU A 639 -4.20 27.08 -33.55
N SER A 640 -4.84 27.90 -32.70
CA SER A 640 -5.58 27.45 -31.50
C SER A 640 -6.70 26.45 -31.82
N ALA A 641 -7.26 26.45 -33.03
CA ALA A 641 -8.28 25.48 -33.48
C ALA A 641 -7.74 24.03 -33.54
N TYR A 642 -6.42 23.84 -33.49
CA TYR A 642 -5.74 22.56 -33.57
C TYR A 642 -5.18 22.09 -32.24
N SER A 643 -5.44 22.77 -31.12
CA SER A 643 -4.93 22.43 -29.78
C SER A 643 -5.45 21.10 -29.23
N HIS A 644 -6.63 20.64 -29.67
CA HIS A 644 -7.24 19.39 -29.24
C HIS A 644 -6.71 18.19 -30.04
N VAL A 645 -5.60 17.66 -29.62
CA VAL A 645 -4.90 16.52 -30.25
C VAL A 645 -5.69 15.22 -30.08
N ARG A 646 -5.86 14.47 -31.20
CA ARG A 646 -6.42 13.11 -31.20
C ARG A 646 -5.49 12.16 -31.95
N GLN A 647 -5.26 10.98 -31.45
CA GLN A 647 -4.39 9.98 -32.10
C GLN A 647 -4.86 9.60 -33.52
N SER A 648 -6.18 9.59 -33.75
CA SER A 648 -6.77 9.32 -35.05
C SER A 648 -6.68 10.49 -36.05
N GLY A 649 -5.99 11.60 -35.70
CA GLY A 649 -5.94 12.83 -36.49
C GLY A 649 -7.27 13.58 -36.49
N ILE A 650 -7.24 14.82 -37.00
CA ILE A 650 -8.42 15.67 -37.17
C ILE A 650 -8.46 16.26 -38.57
N ILE A 651 -9.67 16.59 -39.04
CA ILE A 651 -9.86 17.26 -40.32
C ILE A 651 -9.38 18.71 -40.20
N ALA A 652 -8.42 19.09 -41.03
CA ALA A 652 -7.88 20.45 -41.12
C ALA A 652 -8.63 21.30 -42.18
N ILE A 653 -8.99 20.68 -43.27
CA ILE A 653 -9.76 21.31 -44.37
C ILE A 653 -10.65 20.23 -45.00
N ARG A 654 -11.85 20.60 -45.44
CA ARG A 654 -12.64 19.77 -46.36
C ARG A 654 -12.21 20.02 -47.78
N LEU A 655 -11.91 18.95 -48.50
CA LEU A 655 -11.49 19.00 -49.90
C LEU A 655 -12.66 18.64 -50.81
N ASP A 656 -12.69 19.23 -52.02
CA ASP A 656 -13.57 18.78 -53.09
C ASP A 656 -13.06 17.47 -53.68
N ASP A 657 -13.96 16.70 -54.31
CA ASP A 657 -13.61 15.43 -54.92
C ASP A 657 -12.42 15.54 -55.88
N GLY A 658 -11.38 14.73 -55.61
CA GLY A 658 -10.15 14.74 -56.41
C GLY A 658 -9.29 15.97 -56.25
N ASP A 659 -9.45 16.76 -55.14
CA ASP A 659 -8.50 17.79 -54.74
C ASP A 659 -7.55 17.27 -53.65
N GLU A 660 -6.39 17.86 -53.56
CA GLU A 660 -5.33 17.49 -52.61
C GLU A 660 -4.68 18.74 -52.02
N ILE A 661 -4.26 18.68 -50.73
CA ILE A 661 -3.34 19.71 -50.20
C ILE A 661 -2.00 19.53 -50.87
N ILE A 662 -1.43 20.67 -51.30
CA ILE A 662 -0.10 20.72 -51.90
C ILE A 662 0.94 21.34 -50.97
N ASP A 663 0.48 22.30 -50.14
CA ASP A 663 1.39 23.00 -49.24
C ASP A 663 0.62 23.63 -48.06
N THR A 664 1.33 23.86 -46.94
CA THR A 664 0.79 24.51 -45.75
C THR A 664 1.87 25.33 -45.07
N ALA A 665 1.56 26.53 -44.65
CA ALA A 665 2.49 27.40 -43.93
C ALA A 665 1.84 27.97 -42.67
N MET A 666 2.67 28.21 -41.66
CA MET A 666 2.28 28.96 -40.47
C MET A 666 2.60 30.43 -40.65
N THR A 667 1.64 31.30 -40.29
CA THR A 667 1.74 32.74 -40.52
C THR A 667 1.25 33.52 -39.30
N ASP A 668 1.60 34.81 -39.24
CA ASP A 668 1.21 35.76 -38.19
C ASP A 668 -0.05 36.60 -38.55
N GLY A 669 -0.70 36.30 -39.67
CA GLY A 669 -1.90 37.00 -40.12
C GLY A 669 -1.66 38.23 -41.00
N ALA A 670 -0.42 38.67 -41.23
CA ALA A 670 -0.05 39.88 -41.93
C ALA A 670 0.86 39.66 -43.16
N LYS A 671 1.09 38.42 -43.55
CA LYS A 671 2.00 38.02 -44.63
C LYS A 671 1.38 38.14 -46.01
N GLU A 672 2.21 38.10 -47.04
CA GLU A 672 1.76 37.94 -48.42
C GLU A 672 1.90 36.46 -48.86
N ILE A 673 0.95 36.04 -49.67
CA ILE A 673 0.89 34.65 -50.16
C ILE A 673 1.04 34.67 -51.68
N ILE A 674 1.92 33.81 -52.16
CA ILE A 674 2.14 33.60 -53.60
C ILE A 674 1.77 32.14 -53.91
N LEU A 675 0.83 31.94 -54.84
CA LEU A 675 0.48 30.65 -55.41
C LEU A 675 1.06 30.51 -56.79
N ALA A 676 1.90 29.50 -57.03
CA ALA A 676 2.47 29.23 -58.36
C ALA A 676 1.77 28.04 -59.01
N THR A 677 1.53 28.14 -60.35
CA THR A 677 0.86 27.08 -61.09
C THR A 677 1.82 26.33 -62.01
N ARG A 678 1.47 25.11 -62.39
CA ARG A 678 2.24 24.22 -63.24
C ARG A 678 2.52 24.84 -64.62
N LYS A 679 1.64 25.66 -65.13
CA LYS A 679 1.83 26.36 -66.45
C LYS A 679 2.55 27.70 -66.33
N GLY A 680 3.15 28.00 -65.19
CA GLY A 680 3.97 29.19 -64.99
C GLY A 680 3.21 30.47 -64.64
N LEU A 681 1.94 30.39 -64.25
CA LEU A 681 1.19 31.53 -63.72
C LEU A 681 1.38 31.61 -62.20
N ALA A 682 1.34 32.85 -61.69
CA ALA A 682 1.39 33.07 -60.25
C ALA A 682 0.33 34.12 -59.83
N ALA A 683 -0.23 33.93 -58.64
CA ALA A 683 -1.10 34.91 -58.01
C ALA A 683 -0.48 35.31 -56.66
N ARG A 684 -0.35 36.63 -56.40
CA ARG A 684 0.13 37.20 -55.14
C ARG A 684 -1.00 38.04 -54.55
N PHE A 685 -1.26 37.87 -53.28
CA PHE A 685 -2.28 38.57 -52.51
C PHE A 685 -1.92 38.65 -51.03
N LEU A 686 -2.54 39.60 -50.33
CA LEU A 686 -2.34 39.75 -48.89
C LEU A 686 -3.10 38.64 -48.14
N GLU A 687 -2.49 38.10 -47.10
CA GLU A 687 -3.11 37.11 -46.21
C GLU A 687 -4.43 37.66 -45.59
N THR A 688 -4.51 38.97 -45.40
CA THR A 688 -5.73 39.65 -44.89
C THR A 688 -6.94 39.51 -45.80
N ASP A 689 -6.74 39.25 -47.09
CA ASP A 689 -7.81 39.00 -48.04
C ASP A 689 -8.47 37.63 -47.85
N VAL A 690 -7.80 36.75 -47.10
CA VAL A 690 -8.30 35.43 -46.73
C VAL A 690 -8.85 35.47 -45.31
N ARG A 691 -10.17 35.49 -45.14
CA ARG A 691 -10.78 35.48 -43.81
C ARG A 691 -10.50 34.18 -43.08
N PRO A 692 -10.19 34.20 -41.77
CA PRO A 692 -10.06 32.99 -40.97
C PRO A 692 -11.38 32.21 -40.92
N THR A 693 -11.33 30.91 -41.08
CA THR A 693 -12.49 30.01 -41.03
C THR A 693 -12.25 28.86 -40.07
N GLY A 694 -13.33 28.24 -39.60
CA GLY A 694 -13.25 27.07 -38.70
C GLY A 694 -12.57 25.87 -39.36
N ARG A 695 -12.02 24.98 -38.56
CA ARG A 695 -11.20 23.86 -38.97
C ARG A 695 -11.84 22.94 -40.03
N ALA A 696 -13.06 22.46 -39.81
CA ALA A 696 -13.76 21.52 -40.71
C ALA A 696 -14.60 22.18 -41.83
N THR A 697 -14.08 23.27 -42.40
CA THR A 697 -14.76 24.00 -43.49
C THR A 697 -13.97 23.89 -44.79
N TYR A 698 -14.63 24.23 -45.89
CA TYR A 698 -13.98 24.44 -47.20
C TYR A 698 -13.20 25.77 -47.17
N GLY A 699 -12.20 25.88 -48.03
CA GLY A 699 -11.48 27.12 -48.26
C GLY A 699 -12.24 28.09 -49.22
N VAL A 700 -11.55 29.15 -49.63
CA VAL A 700 -11.96 30.10 -50.64
C VAL A 700 -11.07 29.97 -51.88
N ARG A 701 -11.50 30.49 -53.02
CA ARG A 701 -10.71 30.45 -54.21
C ARG A 701 -9.50 31.40 -54.10
N GLY A 702 -8.29 30.87 -54.08
CA GLY A 702 -7.04 31.63 -54.08
C GLY A 702 -6.57 32.04 -55.47
N VAL A 703 -6.77 31.18 -56.47
CA VAL A 703 -6.38 31.44 -57.86
C VAL A 703 -7.38 30.84 -58.82
N ARG A 704 -7.60 31.48 -59.93
CA ARG A 704 -8.40 30.94 -61.03
C ARG A 704 -7.52 30.22 -62.02
N LEU A 705 -7.61 28.90 -62.05
CA LEU A 705 -6.81 28.04 -62.93
C LEU A 705 -7.35 28.01 -64.35
N VAL A 706 -6.46 27.99 -65.35
CA VAL A 706 -6.76 27.71 -66.77
C VAL A 706 -6.99 26.18 -66.90
N LYS A 707 -7.72 25.82 -67.98
CA LYS A 707 -8.04 24.41 -68.22
C LYS A 707 -6.77 23.50 -68.24
N GLY A 708 -6.72 22.50 -67.40
CA GLY A 708 -5.63 21.56 -67.31
C GLY A 708 -4.38 22.12 -66.56
N ASP A 709 -4.52 23.19 -65.78
CA ASP A 709 -3.51 23.72 -64.88
C ASP A 709 -3.77 23.29 -63.44
N SER A 710 -2.75 23.34 -62.59
CA SER A 710 -2.82 23.03 -61.19
C SER A 710 -1.84 23.90 -60.39
N VAL A 711 -2.15 24.19 -59.12
CA VAL A 711 -1.19 24.81 -58.22
C VAL A 711 -0.12 23.77 -57.85
N VAL A 712 1.13 24.20 -57.82
CA VAL A 712 2.29 23.31 -57.53
C VAL A 712 3.07 23.75 -56.29
N SER A 713 2.95 25.02 -55.89
CA SER A 713 3.65 25.53 -54.71
C SER A 713 2.95 26.76 -54.13
N MET A 714 3.11 26.97 -52.84
CA MET A 714 2.74 28.17 -52.11
C MET A 714 4.01 28.74 -51.44
N ALA A 715 4.20 30.05 -51.52
CA ALA A 715 5.22 30.75 -50.75
C ALA A 715 4.58 31.83 -49.88
N VAL A 716 5.07 32.01 -48.70
CA VAL A 716 4.70 33.08 -47.78
C VAL A 716 5.88 34.04 -47.69
N VAL A 717 5.62 35.34 -47.90
CA VAL A 717 6.63 36.38 -47.97
C VAL A 717 6.42 37.44 -46.91
#